data_609dac7e4c6dbad501fd2424ef13a1c5
#
_entry.id   609dac7e4c6dbad501fd2424ef13a1c5
#
_cell.length_a   1.000
_cell.length_b   1.000
_cell.length_c   1.000
_cell.angle_alpha   90.00
_cell.angle_beta   90.00
_cell.angle_gamma   90.00
#
_symmetry.space_group_name_H-M   'P 1'
#
loop_
_entity.id
_entity.type
_entity.pdbx_description
1 polymer ?
#
loop_
_entity_poly.entity_id
_entity_poly.type
_entity_poly.pdbx_seq_one_letter_code
_entity_poly.pdbx_strand_id
1 'polypeptide(L)'
;MAQTIDPHLQLPPHQDFAALRDEAVGFLTALDGQPWTDFNPSEPGLTLLETALTGLVDLGYRLDHDIADLLAPAAADEAWQALPDGAAALSCEPVSQHDLALALADQPALSAASLAAAPEPGAIDVWLTPRRALDDREKLAARQAAWRRFHRQRPLGLRPGRIMVRDKASLYLFPELELSAAAPAEETLAALILLWRQALQAPPVYQSAAACLAAGQSGDTVYDGPLLEQGVRQDGPAADGQALASRLIDLALGLPGVARVDSLQFSAAPAKETLSDRSDGVWSWTAPDNSYLLLESEELINWWSGAAMLKGQNFDPLHRDGQRLRVDAARLRALLAAQAAADAAAPALPPAFGRYRRLSDFPAFSPALPAQFGLSGPSPGASAQEKAGLSQLQAYLLPLEQLQANQAAQLENIRQLLELPRGDWLATLSALLAKMQASESLSRADIDAFWRAAAALPPSTLRQPVSPLPLAEDLLAADDLAAYRAAGAETALETPLSERWLDRTLRRLRHLLARFGESLPDAAQLRYRGVFGHYAAQLLASGSALPIPADALPARLAALKQALDLAGFLLDFPRLSAARGSGADIAASLHSRSGLEWRLARRLGIPLEHSPLSLGNREGLYLVEGALLPRRDGSAPPAEEAGRLYWILPSYGCRFGNDAFRRLVEQAICEETPLHLQAMVCWLDGAALNQFERLYRHWRAKWLELGGPAAPSVPGEADWRADGAPQSRRARLWDCSQMLADALAASAIIPPFDPERWLSHIGRDEIGGSFTLGYADVPVLRPATPDGKIGDASRPYVIAVSAPLPLND
;
A
#
# COMPACT_ATOMS: atom_id res chain seq x y z
N MET A 1 -33.32 -10.89 16.64
CA MET A 1 -34.34 -10.01 17.28
C MET A 1 -35.06 -9.30 16.16
N ALA A 2 -36.39 -9.30 16.12
CA ALA A 2 -37.11 -8.47 15.15
C ALA A 2 -36.83 -7.00 15.52
N GLN A 3 -36.23 -6.26 14.60
CA GLN A 3 -36.10 -4.82 14.77
C GLN A 3 -37.50 -4.21 14.69
N THR A 4 -37.95 -3.62 15.78
CA THR A 4 -39.16 -2.81 15.80
C THR A 4 -38.86 -1.47 15.10
N ILE A 5 -39.78 -1.06 14.22
CA ILE A 5 -39.71 0.26 13.55
C ILE A 5 -39.88 1.31 14.64
N ASP A 6 -38.92 2.21 14.80
CA ASP A 6 -39.06 3.37 15.68
C ASP A 6 -39.89 4.45 14.98
N PRO A 7 -41.11 4.75 15.44
CA PRO A 7 -41.94 5.76 14.81
C PRO A 7 -41.42 7.20 15.00
N HIS A 8 -40.42 7.40 15.85
CA HIS A 8 -39.82 8.71 16.09
C HIS A 8 -38.48 8.91 15.39
N LEU A 9 -38.06 7.93 14.59
CA LEU A 9 -36.83 8.03 13.79
C LEU A 9 -36.94 9.21 12.81
N GLN A 10 -36.09 10.20 12.94
CA GLN A 10 -35.97 11.27 11.96
C GLN A 10 -35.19 10.74 10.74
N LEU A 11 -35.89 10.60 9.64
CA LEU A 11 -35.29 10.19 8.38
C LEU A 11 -34.56 11.38 7.73
N PRO A 12 -33.48 11.13 6.97
CA PRO A 12 -32.90 12.16 6.11
C PRO A 12 -33.96 12.64 5.07
N PRO A 13 -33.89 13.90 4.62
CA PRO A 13 -34.91 14.44 3.70
C PRO A 13 -35.12 13.63 2.43
N HIS A 14 -34.10 12.98 1.89
CA HIS A 14 -34.18 12.14 0.69
C HIS A 14 -34.80 10.75 0.93
N GLN A 15 -35.06 10.38 2.16
CA GLN A 15 -35.78 9.17 2.57
C GLN A 15 -37.14 9.49 3.21
N ASP A 16 -37.42 10.74 3.49
CA ASP A 16 -38.67 11.17 4.08
C ASP A 16 -39.69 11.48 2.97
N PHE A 17 -40.65 10.55 2.80
CA PHE A 17 -41.71 10.68 1.81
C PHE A 17 -42.54 11.97 2.00
N ALA A 18 -42.85 12.35 3.23
CA ALA A 18 -43.64 13.54 3.52
C ALA A 18 -42.90 14.82 3.10
N ALA A 19 -41.60 14.90 3.45
CA ALA A 19 -40.74 16.02 3.07
C ALA A 19 -40.65 16.15 1.52
N LEU A 20 -40.36 15.04 0.81
CA LEU A 20 -40.30 15.01 -0.65
C LEU A 20 -41.65 15.38 -1.32
N ARG A 21 -42.74 14.93 -0.74
CA ARG A 21 -44.10 15.27 -1.23
C ARG A 21 -44.36 16.77 -1.10
N ASP A 22 -44.08 17.33 0.08
CA ASP A 22 -44.28 18.77 0.31
C ASP A 22 -43.41 19.61 -0.60
N GLU A 23 -42.16 19.22 -0.84
CA GLU A 23 -41.23 19.87 -1.77
C GLU A 23 -41.79 19.79 -3.21
N ALA A 24 -42.24 18.61 -3.66
CA ALA A 24 -42.79 18.42 -4.99
C ALA A 24 -44.07 19.22 -5.22
N VAL A 25 -45.00 19.25 -4.25
CA VAL A 25 -46.23 20.08 -4.31
C VAL A 25 -45.83 21.56 -4.30
N GLY A 26 -44.87 21.95 -3.46
CA GLY A 26 -44.36 23.33 -3.43
C GLY A 26 -43.76 23.76 -4.78
N PHE A 27 -43.00 22.87 -5.43
CA PHE A 27 -42.46 23.13 -6.76
C PHE A 27 -43.58 23.28 -7.81
N LEU A 28 -44.58 22.37 -7.82
CA LEU A 28 -45.71 22.45 -8.74
C LEU A 28 -46.53 23.72 -8.55
N THR A 29 -46.79 24.14 -7.33
CA THR A 29 -47.52 25.37 -7.04
C THR A 29 -46.76 26.64 -7.41
N ALA A 30 -45.43 26.59 -7.46
CA ALA A 30 -44.60 27.73 -7.87
C ALA A 30 -44.47 27.90 -9.39
N LEU A 31 -44.89 26.92 -10.20
CA LEU A 31 -44.85 27.03 -11.67
C LEU A 31 -45.87 28.03 -12.19
N ASP A 32 -45.38 29.04 -12.89
CA ASP A 32 -46.25 30.07 -13.50
C ASP A 32 -47.19 29.48 -14.55
N GLY A 33 -48.48 29.84 -14.47
CA GLY A 33 -49.49 29.51 -15.48
C GLY A 33 -49.95 28.05 -15.50
N GLN A 34 -49.61 27.23 -14.49
CA GLN A 34 -50.08 25.88 -14.45
C GLN A 34 -51.56 25.80 -14.06
N PRO A 35 -52.34 24.92 -14.72
CA PRO A 35 -53.78 24.75 -14.44
C PRO A 35 -54.10 23.88 -13.25
N TRP A 36 -53.13 23.19 -12.65
CA TRP A 36 -53.33 22.22 -11.57
C TRP A 36 -53.44 22.91 -10.21
N THR A 37 -54.65 22.94 -9.68
CA THR A 37 -54.96 23.67 -8.44
C THR A 37 -55.52 22.77 -7.33
N ASP A 38 -55.81 21.50 -7.63
CA ASP A 38 -56.32 20.54 -6.65
C ASP A 38 -55.23 19.58 -6.20
N PHE A 39 -54.87 19.66 -4.93
CA PHE A 39 -53.85 18.81 -4.28
C PHE A 39 -54.49 17.91 -3.21
N ASN A 40 -55.78 17.62 -3.30
CA ASN A 40 -56.40 16.69 -2.39
C ASN A 40 -55.89 15.25 -2.59
N PRO A 41 -55.82 14.43 -1.50
CA PRO A 41 -55.36 13.05 -1.61
C PRO A 41 -56.09 12.16 -2.59
N SER A 42 -57.30 12.53 -3.01
CA SER A 42 -58.10 11.80 -4.01
C SER A 42 -57.86 12.22 -5.47
N GLU A 43 -56.99 13.22 -5.68
CA GLU A 43 -56.70 13.72 -7.01
C GLU A 43 -55.80 12.72 -7.77
N PRO A 44 -56.19 12.29 -9.00
CA PRO A 44 -55.42 11.26 -9.72
C PRO A 44 -54.01 11.63 -10.06
N GLY A 45 -53.72 12.91 -10.38
CA GLY A 45 -52.37 13.38 -10.67
C GLY A 45 -51.49 13.34 -9.44
N LEU A 46 -52.03 13.67 -8.25
CA LEU A 46 -51.30 13.55 -6.99
C LEU A 46 -50.96 12.08 -6.69
N THR A 47 -51.85 11.15 -6.97
CA THR A 47 -51.56 9.71 -6.84
C THR A 47 -50.41 9.27 -7.74
N LEU A 48 -50.34 9.77 -8.98
CA LEU A 48 -49.24 9.51 -9.90
C LEU A 48 -47.92 10.11 -9.38
N LEU A 49 -47.96 11.36 -8.86
CA LEU A 49 -46.83 12.01 -8.25
C LEU A 49 -46.31 11.21 -7.05
N GLU A 50 -47.18 10.84 -6.13
CA GLU A 50 -46.86 10.06 -4.94
C GLU A 50 -46.24 8.70 -5.30
N THR A 51 -46.75 8.06 -6.36
CA THR A 51 -46.15 6.80 -6.87
C THR A 51 -44.72 7.06 -7.41
N ALA A 52 -44.47 8.14 -8.12
CA ALA A 52 -43.15 8.49 -8.60
C ALA A 52 -42.19 8.80 -7.41
N LEU A 53 -42.70 9.48 -6.37
CA LEU A 53 -41.91 9.79 -5.17
C LEU A 53 -41.48 8.54 -4.39
N THR A 54 -42.29 7.46 -4.39
CA THR A 54 -41.87 6.20 -3.77
C THR A 54 -40.59 5.65 -4.41
N GLY A 55 -40.44 5.82 -5.71
CA GLY A 55 -39.21 5.45 -6.42
C GLY A 55 -38.00 6.31 -6.02
N LEU A 56 -38.23 7.60 -5.75
CA LEU A 56 -37.14 8.47 -5.25
C LEU A 56 -36.73 8.11 -3.82
N VAL A 57 -37.67 7.80 -2.95
CA VAL A 57 -37.38 7.31 -1.58
C VAL A 57 -36.59 6.01 -1.62
N ASP A 58 -36.99 5.05 -2.46
CA ASP A 58 -36.29 3.78 -2.65
C ASP A 58 -34.84 3.99 -3.15
N LEU A 59 -34.66 4.91 -4.11
CA LEU A 59 -33.34 5.28 -4.60
C LEU A 59 -32.48 5.92 -3.49
N GLY A 60 -33.06 6.85 -2.71
CA GLY A 60 -32.39 7.50 -1.59
C GLY A 60 -31.95 6.48 -0.54
N TYR A 61 -32.81 5.50 -0.23
CA TYR A 61 -32.45 4.42 0.69
C TYR A 61 -31.29 3.55 0.18
N ARG A 62 -31.26 3.26 -1.13
CA ARG A 62 -30.16 2.48 -1.74
C ARG A 62 -28.85 3.23 -1.76
N LEU A 63 -28.88 4.55 -1.98
CA LEU A 63 -27.69 5.39 -1.98
C LEU A 63 -27.01 5.48 -0.61
N ASP A 64 -27.78 5.30 0.48
CA ASP A 64 -27.27 5.33 1.86
C ASP A 64 -26.70 3.99 2.33
N HIS A 65 -26.65 2.98 1.49
CA HIS A 65 -25.91 1.76 1.83
C HIS A 65 -24.42 2.06 1.99
N ASP A 66 -23.76 1.34 2.90
CA ASP A 66 -22.31 1.41 3.06
C ASP A 66 -21.59 1.19 1.72
N ILE A 67 -20.54 1.94 1.48
CA ILE A 67 -19.73 1.84 0.26
C ILE A 67 -19.29 0.39 0.01
N ALA A 68 -18.94 -0.33 1.06
CA ALA A 68 -18.59 -1.74 0.98
C ALA A 68 -19.71 -2.59 0.39
N ASP A 69 -20.98 -2.32 0.74
CA ASP A 69 -22.17 -3.00 0.21
C ASP A 69 -22.44 -2.60 -1.25
N LEU A 70 -22.34 -1.28 -1.57
CA LEU A 70 -22.51 -0.79 -2.94
C LEU A 70 -21.51 -1.39 -3.92
N LEU A 71 -20.32 -1.74 -3.41
CA LEU A 71 -19.19 -2.24 -4.19
C LEU A 71 -19.02 -3.77 -4.09
N ALA A 72 -19.82 -4.45 -3.28
CA ALA A 72 -19.72 -5.90 -3.10
C ALA A 72 -20.02 -6.66 -4.40
N PRO A 73 -19.20 -7.65 -4.81
CA PRO A 73 -19.45 -8.46 -5.99
C PRO A 73 -20.65 -9.40 -5.81
N ALA A 74 -21.30 -9.77 -6.91
CA ALA A 74 -22.43 -10.70 -6.89
C ALA A 74 -22.03 -12.12 -6.50
N ALA A 75 -20.82 -12.55 -6.88
CA ALA A 75 -20.26 -13.84 -6.56
C ALA A 75 -18.99 -13.67 -5.70
N ALA A 76 -18.81 -14.52 -4.70
CA ALA A 76 -17.66 -14.47 -3.81
C ALA A 76 -16.31 -14.69 -4.53
N ASP A 77 -16.32 -15.37 -5.68
CA ASP A 77 -15.13 -15.63 -6.50
C ASP A 77 -14.78 -14.47 -7.45
N GLU A 78 -15.69 -13.52 -7.66
CA GLU A 78 -15.39 -12.27 -8.34
C GLU A 78 -14.68 -11.35 -7.37
N ALA A 79 -13.37 -11.53 -7.23
CA ALA A 79 -12.56 -10.61 -6.46
C ALA A 79 -12.74 -9.20 -7.02
N TRP A 80 -13.48 -8.37 -6.31
CA TRP A 80 -13.61 -6.96 -6.66
C TRP A 80 -12.23 -6.30 -6.57
N GLN A 81 -11.76 -5.79 -7.71
CA GLN A 81 -10.36 -5.38 -7.89
C GLN A 81 -10.26 -3.90 -8.24
N ALA A 82 -11.29 -3.14 -7.95
CA ALA A 82 -11.34 -1.73 -8.29
C ALA A 82 -10.48 -0.85 -7.37
N LEU A 83 -10.37 -1.23 -6.11
CA LEU A 83 -9.50 -0.55 -5.16
C LEU A 83 -8.47 -1.54 -4.61
N PRO A 84 -7.26 -1.10 -4.31
CA PRO A 84 -6.32 -1.93 -3.57
C PRO A 84 -6.92 -2.29 -2.21
N ASP A 85 -6.59 -3.48 -1.72
CA ASP A 85 -6.88 -3.87 -0.35
C ASP A 85 -6.37 -2.82 0.63
N GLY A 86 -7.08 -2.59 1.74
CA GLY A 86 -6.69 -1.63 2.77
C GLY A 86 -5.27 -1.85 3.28
N ALA A 87 -4.88 -3.12 3.45
CA ALA A 87 -3.52 -3.47 3.81
C ALA A 87 -2.49 -3.00 2.76
N ALA A 88 -2.80 -3.17 1.47
CA ALA A 88 -1.90 -2.76 0.38
C ALA A 88 -1.89 -1.25 0.14
N ALA A 89 -3.00 -0.56 0.44
CA ALA A 89 -3.12 0.88 0.21
C ALA A 89 -2.53 1.73 1.33
N LEU A 90 -2.66 1.28 2.58
CA LEU A 90 -2.27 2.03 3.78
C LEU A 90 -0.88 1.65 4.30
N SER A 91 -0.43 0.40 4.09
CA SER A 91 0.88 -0.02 4.54
C SER A 91 2.01 0.62 3.74
N CYS A 92 3.19 0.71 4.34
CA CYS A 92 4.38 1.17 3.65
C CYS A 92 5.57 0.24 3.95
N GLU A 93 6.57 0.25 3.05
CA GLU A 93 7.89 -0.28 3.37
C GLU A 93 8.54 0.60 4.45
N PRO A 94 9.51 0.07 5.20
CA PRO A 94 10.12 0.81 6.29
C PRO A 94 10.61 2.20 5.88
N VAL A 95 10.12 3.23 6.55
CA VAL A 95 10.50 4.63 6.34
C VAL A 95 11.33 5.14 7.51
N SER A 96 10.91 4.84 8.73
CA SER A 96 11.61 5.23 9.95
C SER A 96 12.60 4.14 10.43
N GLN A 97 13.48 4.52 11.36
CA GLN A 97 14.33 3.54 12.04
C GLN A 97 13.50 2.52 12.83
N HIS A 98 12.37 2.96 13.37
CA HIS A 98 11.45 2.10 14.09
C HIS A 98 10.85 1.04 13.16
N ASP A 99 10.34 1.42 11.99
CA ASP A 99 9.78 0.51 11.01
C ASP A 99 10.80 -0.52 10.53
N LEU A 100 12.03 -0.06 10.26
CA LEU A 100 13.11 -0.96 9.86
C LEU A 100 13.47 -1.93 11.00
N ALA A 101 13.47 -1.47 12.25
CA ALA A 101 13.69 -2.34 13.41
C ALA A 101 12.58 -3.38 13.56
N LEU A 102 11.31 -2.99 13.39
CA LEU A 102 10.17 -3.91 13.39
C LEU A 102 10.30 -4.95 12.29
N ALA A 103 10.59 -4.51 11.06
CA ALA A 103 10.75 -5.39 9.91
C ALA A 103 11.90 -6.40 10.09
N LEU A 104 13.02 -5.99 10.66
CA LEU A 104 14.16 -6.85 10.94
C LEU A 104 13.90 -7.84 12.09
N ALA A 105 13.12 -7.41 13.09
CA ALA A 105 12.72 -8.23 14.23
C ALA A 105 11.63 -9.25 13.90
N ASP A 106 10.95 -9.11 12.75
CA ASP A 106 9.85 -9.98 12.34
C ASP A 106 10.34 -11.37 11.93
N GLN A 107 10.93 -12.07 12.90
CA GLN A 107 11.45 -13.44 12.84
C GLN A 107 11.03 -14.18 14.11
N PRO A 108 10.58 -15.43 14.02
CA PRO A 108 10.08 -16.18 15.20
C PRO A 108 11.09 -16.30 16.35
N ALA A 109 12.38 -16.25 16.05
CA ALA A 109 13.46 -16.35 17.03
C ALA A 109 13.79 -15.05 17.75
N LEU A 110 13.28 -13.89 17.25
CA LEU A 110 13.63 -12.57 17.74
C LEU A 110 12.47 -11.92 18.51
N SER A 111 12.80 -11.10 19.49
CA SER A 111 11.86 -10.25 20.21
C SER A 111 11.92 -8.79 19.72
N ALA A 112 13.11 -8.32 19.37
CA ALA A 112 13.33 -6.95 18.93
C ALA A 112 14.58 -6.84 18.06
N ALA A 113 14.67 -5.73 17.34
CA ALA A 113 15.91 -5.24 16.75
C ALA A 113 16.08 -3.78 17.16
N SER A 114 17.31 -3.35 17.32
CA SER A 114 17.65 -1.94 17.53
C SER A 114 18.68 -1.51 16.51
N LEU A 115 18.59 -0.27 16.09
CA LEU A 115 19.42 0.33 15.06
C LEU A 115 20.23 1.46 15.62
N ALA A 116 21.50 1.54 15.23
CA ALA A 116 22.37 2.66 15.56
C ALA A 116 23.13 3.10 14.31
N ALA A 117 23.38 4.39 14.19
CA ALA A 117 24.24 4.90 13.14
C ALA A 117 25.64 4.27 13.28
N ALA A 118 26.13 3.67 12.21
CA ALA A 118 27.51 3.22 12.18
C ALA A 118 28.45 4.43 12.00
N PRO A 119 29.73 4.30 12.35
CA PRO A 119 30.71 5.37 12.12
C PRO A 119 30.86 5.76 10.66
N GLU A 120 30.39 4.91 9.76
CA GLU A 120 30.50 5.06 8.34
C GLU A 120 29.26 5.70 7.73
N PRO A 121 29.42 6.67 6.80
CA PRO A 121 28.33 7.30 6.12
C PRO A 121 27.38 6.30 5.43
N GLY A 122 26.08 6.49 5.63
CA GLY A 122 25.03 5.65 5.05
C GLY A 122 24.95 4.23 5.60
N ALA A 123 25.73 3.87 6.63
CA ALA A 123 25.67 2.56 7.25
C ALA A 123 24.90 2.58 8.58
N ILE A 124 24.15 1.50 8.82
CA ILE A 124 23.40 1.29 10.07
C ILE A 124 23.84 -0.03 10.70
N ASP A 125 24.29 0.03 11.95
CA ASP A 125 24.53 -1.15 12.78
C ASP A 125 23.21 -1.67 13.32
N VAL A 126 23.05 -2.99 13.29
CA VAL A 126 21.83 -3.71 13.70
C VAL A 126 22.14 -4.63 14.86
N TRP A 127 21.38 -4.50 15.93
CA TRP A 127 21.43 -5.37 17.10
C TRP A 127 20.14 -6.17 17.18
N LEU A 128 20.24 -7.51 17.05
CA LEU A 128 19.13 -8.43 17.13
C LEU A 128 19.00 -8.96 18.56
N THR A 129 17.80 -8.89 19.12
CA THR A 129 17.48 -9.38 20.47
C THR A 129 16.69 -10.68 20.36
N PRO A 130 17.23 -11.81 20.77
CA PRO A 130 16.52 -13.09 20.75
C PRO A 130 15.38 -13.17 21.77
N ARG A 131 14.39 -14.02 21.49
CA ARG A 131 13.32 -14.40 22.46
C ARG A 131 13.77 -15.46 23.45
N ARG A 132 14.76 -16.27 23.06
CA ARG A 132 15.34 -17.38 23.82
C ARG A 132 16.83 -17.46 23.57
N ALA A 133 17.51 -18.31 24.33
CA ALA A 133 18.89 -18.61 24.01
C ALA A 133 18.99 -19.24 22.60
N LEU A 134 19.91 -18.73 21.80
CA LEU A 134 20.20 -19.23 20.47
C LEU A 134 21.59 -19.88 20.46
N ASP A 135 21.73 -21.00 19.79
CA ASP A 135 23.03 -21.57 19.47
C ASP A 135 23.74 -20.77 18.34
N ASP A 136 25.00 -21.11 18.05
CA ASP A 136 25.79 -20.35 17.06
C ASP A 136 25.21 -20.51 15.63
N ARG A 137 24.61 -21.64 15.32
CA ARG A 137 23.95 -21.88 14.03
C ARG A 137 22.70 -21.05 13.91
N GLU A 138 21.89 -20.98 14.95
CA GLU A 138 20.69 -20.16 15.00
C GLU A 138 21.00 -18.67 14.97
N LYS A 139 22.05 -18.22 15.69
CA LYS A 139 22.57 -16.85 15.63
C LYS A 139 22.99 -16.51 14.20
N LEU A 140 23.71 -17.40 13.52
CA LEU A 140 24.10 -17.20 12.13
C LEU A 140 22.89 -17.12 11.20
N ALA A 141 21.91 -18.01 11.37
CA ALA A 141 20.68 -18.00 10.57
C ALA A 141 19.89 -16.70 10.77
N ALA A 142 19.75 -16.21 12.01
CA ALA A 142 19.07 -14.96 12.32
C ALA A 142 19.76 -13.75 11.67
N ARG A 143 21.09 -13.70 11.73
CA ARG A 143 21.87 -12.66 11.05
C ARG A 143 21.69 -12.68 9.53
N GLN A 144 21.71 -13.88 8.92
CA GLN A 144 21.50 -14.06 7.48
C GLN A 144 20.09 -13.63 7.06
N ALA A 145 19.09 -13.97 7.85
CA ALA A 145 17.71 -13.55 7.59
C ALA A 145 17.58 -12.02 7.69
N ALA A 146 18.15 -11.43 8.74
CA ALA A 146 18.14 -9.98 8.92
C ALA A 146 18.89 -9.25 7.79
N TRP A 147 20.03 -9.76 7.33
CA TRP A 147 20.77 -9.17 6.22
C TRP A 147 19.97 -9.18 4.92
N ARG A 148 19.34 -10.31 4.58
CA ARG A 148 18.46 -10.42 3.40
C ARG A 148 17.25 -9.51 3.50
N ARG A 149 16.62 -9.46 4.69
CA ARG A 149 15.46 -8.62 4.93
C ARG A 149 15.83 -7.14 4.89
N PHE A 150 17.00 -6.77 5.40
CA PHE A 150 17.53 -5.40 5.29
C PHE A 150 17.64 -4.98 3.81
N HIS A 151 18.28 -5.77 2.95
CA HIS A 151 18.41 -5.44 1.54
C HIS A 151 17.10 -5.39 0.78
N ARG A 152 16.12 -6.19 1.18
CA ARG A 152 14.79 -6.21 0.60
C ARG A 152 13.96 -4.96 0.94
N GLN A 153 14.10 -4.45 2.16
CA GLN A 153 13.21 -3.43 2.73
C GLN A 153 13.95 -2.15 3.16
N ARG A 154 15.22 -2.01 2.79
CA ARG A 154 16.02 -0.85 3.20
C ARG A 154 15.51 0.44 2.56
N PRO A 155 15.50 1.55 3.30
CA PRO A 155 15.37 2.88 2.73
C PRO A 155 16.53 3.21 1.78
N LEU A 156 16.26 4.08 0.79
CA LEU A 156 17.27 4.61 -0.13
C LEU A 156 18.41 5.30 0.62
N GLY A 157 19.64 5.13 0.11
CA GLY A 157 20.84 5.74 0.69
C GLY A 157 21.37 5.05 1.94
N LEU A 158 20.74 3.97 2.39
CA LEU A 158 21.18 3.18 3.54
C LEU A 158 21.79 1.85 3.12
N ARG A 159 22.78 1.38 3.88
CA ARG A 159 23.34 0.04 3.77
C ARG A 159 23.51 -0.59 5.16
N PRO A 160 23.55 -1.93 5.26
CA PRO A 160 23.83 -2.55 6.54
C PRO A 160 25.29 -2.29 6.94
N GLY A 161 25.49 -1.90 8.18
CA GLY A 161 26.76 -1.93 8.87
C GLY A 161 27.00 -3.33 9.45
N ARG A 162 27.26 -3.43 10.75
CA ARG A 162 27.38 -4.70 11.47
C ARG A 162 26.00 -5.21 11.86
N ILE A 163 25.74 -6.51 11.65
CA ILE A 163 24.54 -7.17 12.16
C ILE A 163 24.96 -8.14 13.26
N MET A 164 24.59 -7.81 14.48
CA MET A 164 25.01 -8.52 15.68
C MET A 164 23.80 -9.09 16.40
N VAL A 165 23.97 -10.23 17.02
CA VAL A 165 22.98 -10.82 17.93
C VAL A 165 23.46 -10.52 19.35
N ARG A 166 22.59 -9.91 20.16
CA ARG A 166 22.89 -9.62 21.56
C ARG A 166 23.18 -10.91 22.32
N ASP A 167 24.15 -10.87 23.21
CA ASP A 167 24.43 -12.00 24.08
C ASP A 167 23.39 -12.09 25.20
N LYS A 168 23.13 -13.30 25.65
CA LYS A 168 22.23 -13.52 26.78
C LYS A 168 22.88 -13.11 28.09
N ALA A 169 22.12 -12.39 28.89
CA ALA A 169 22.39 -12.17 30.29
C ALA A 169 21.38 -12.97 31.11
N SER A 170 21.80 -14.12 31.59
CA SER A 170 20.93 -15.04 32.34
C SER A 170 20.56 -14.43 33.69
N LEU A 171 19.26 -14.40 33.98
CA LEU A 171 18.72 -14.03 35.29
C LEU A 171 18.11 -15.27 35.93
N TYR A 172 18.62 -15.62 37.08
CA TYR A 172 18.11 -16.69 37.95
C TYR A 172 17.32 -16.07 39.07
N LEU A 173 16.07 -16.53 39.25
CA LEU A 173 15.19 -16.11 40.34
C LEU A 173 15.01 -17.25 41.34
N PHE A 174 15.07 -16.93 42.63
CA PHE A 174 14.86 -17.85 43.70
C PHE A 174 13.75 -17.33 44.66
N PRO A 175 12.46 -17.49 44.25
CA PRO A 175 11.33 -17.04 45.04
C PRO A 175 10.95 -18.07 46.10
N GLU A 176 10.62 -17.60 47.32
CA GLU A 176 9.89 -18.33 48.36
C GLU A 176 8.43 -17.86 48.32
N LEU A 177 7.50 -18.78 48.05
CA LEU A 177 6.11 -18.45 47.79
C LEU A 177 5.15 -19.29 48.65
N GLU A 178 4.04 -18.69 49.09
CA GLU A 178 2.89 -19.40 49.63
C GLU A 178 1.71 -19.31 48.66
N LEU A 179 1.19 -20.44 48.22
CA LEU A 179 -0.01 -20.54 47.39
C LEU A 179 -1.27 -20.62 48.25
N SER A 180 -2.37 -20.08 47.76
CA SER A 180 -3.66 -20.19 48.38
C SER A 180 -4.17 -21.64 48.39
N ALA A 181 -4.98 -22.04 49.40
CA ALA A 181 -5.44 -23.40 49.64
C ALA A 181 -6.11 -24.04 48.39
N ALA A 182 -6.87 -23.27 47.65
CA ALA A 182 -7.63 -23.74 46.47
C ALA A 182 -6.88 -23.60 45.11
N ALA A 183 -5.66 -23.04 45.09
CA ALA A 183 -4.97 -22.75 43.85
C ALA A 183 -4.40 -24.03 43.20
N PRO A 184 -4.59 -24.27 41.90
CA PRO A 184 -3.88 -25.33 41.20
C PRO A 184 -2.42 -24.92 41.06
N ALA A 185 -1.49 -25.68 41.65
CA ALA A 185 -0.11 -25.26 41.82
C ALA A 185 0.62 -25.05 40.50
N GLU A 186 0.59 -26.03 39.62
CA GLU A 186 1.33 -26.01 38.35
C GLU A 186 0.81 -24.94 37.42
N GLU A 187 -0.51 -24.76 37.34
CA GLU A 187 -1.14 -23.70 36.52
C GLU A 187 -0.81 -22.32 37.07
N THR A 188 -0.84 -22.12 38.38
CA THR A 188 -0.48 -20.83 39.00
C THR A 188 0.99 -20.49 38.77
N LEU A 189 1.89 -21.48 38.95
CA LEU A 189 3.32 -21.26 38.72
C LEU A 189 3.66 -21.06 37.23
N ALA A 190 2.97 -21.76 36.34
CA ALA A 190 3.12 -21.51 34.89
C ALA A 190 2.71 -20.07 34.53
N ALA A 191 1.58 -19.61 35.04
CA ALA A 191 1.11 -18.25 34.86
C ALA A 191 2.09 -17.23 35.46
N LEU A 192 2.68 -17.51 36.62
CA LEU A 192 3.68 -16.67 37.28
C LEU A 192 4.96 -16.57 36.46
N ILE A 193 5.48 -17.66 35.93
CA ILE A 193 6.65 -17.67 35.03
C ILE A 193 6.37 -16.82 33.80
N LEU A 194 5.22 -16.99 33.16
CA LEU A 194 4.82 -16.21 31.99
C LEU A 194 4.69 -14.72 32.32
N LEU A 195 4.10 -14.36 33.43
CA LEU A 195 3.95 -12.98 33.89
C LEU A 195 5.32 -12.32 34.14
N TRP A 196 6.24 -13.01 34.82
CA TRP A 196 7.60 -12.51 35.03
C TRP A 196 8.39 -12.43 33.72
N ARG A 197 8.24 -13.42 32.81
CA ARG A 197 8.84 -13.35 31.48
C ARG A 197 8.34 -12.16 30.69
N GLN A 198 7.02 -11.93 30.72
CA GLN A 198 6.42 -10.76 30.10
C GLN A 198 6.97 -9.44 30.66
N ALA A 199 7.12 -9.35 31.98
CA ALA A 199 7.61 -8.16 32.64
C ALA A 199 9.11 -7.86 32.37
N LEU A 200 9.93 -8.91 32.27
CA LEU A 200 11.38 -8.84 32.15
C LEU A 200 11.86 -8.78 30.69
N GLN A 201 11.22 -9.54 29.81
CA GLN A 201 11.66 -9.70 28.43
C GLN A 201 10.78 -8.95 27.43
N ALA A 202 9.59 -8.52 27.85
CA ALA A 202 8.59 -7.84 27.02
C ALA A 202 8.48 -8.49 25.61
N PRO A 203 8.22 -9.81 25.51
CA PRO A 203 8.10 -10.46 24.21
C PRO A 203 7.00 -9.75 23.42
N PRO A 204 7.21 -9.51 22.11
CA PRO A 204 6.20 -8.85 21.30
C PRO A 204 4.93 -9.71 21.25
N VAL A 205 3.78 -9.07 21.38
CA VAL A 205 2.47 -9.68 21.19
C VAL A 205 1.99 -9.31 19.80
N TYR A 206 1.57 -10.30 19.02
CA TYR A 206 1.03 -10.10 17.69
C TYR A 206 -0.45 -10.49 17.66
N GLN A 207 -1.25 -9.71 16.97
CA GLN A 207 -2.67 -9.98 16.74
C GLN A 207 -2.97 -9.95 15.24
N SER A 208 -4.02 -10.65 14.82
CA SER A 208 -4.47 -10.49 13.45
C SER A 208 -5.08 -9.11 13.25
N ALA A 209 -4.92 -8.52 12.08
CA ALA A 209 -5.55 -7.26 11.76
C ALA A 209 -7.08 -7.32 11.91
N ALA A 210 -7.70 -8.47 11.59
CA ALA A 210 -9.12 -8.70 11.84
C ALA A 210 -9.50 -8.60 13.32
N ALA A 211 -8.68 -9.14 14.22
CA ALA A 211 -8.91 -9.03 15.65
C ALA A 211 -8.75 -7.59 16.14
N CYS A 212 -7.77 -6.85 15.64
CA CYS A 212 -7.54 -5.44 15.93
C CYS A 212 -8.72 -4.58 15.49
N LEU A 213 -9.19 -4.76 14.26
CA LEU A 213 -10.37 -4.07 13.72
C LEU A 213 -11.65 -4.41 14.51
N ALA A 214 -11.84 -5.68 14.87
CA ALA A 214 -12.97 -6.11 15.70
C ALA A 214 -12.91 -5.52 17.11
N ALA A 215 -11.72 -5.25 17.63
CA ALA A 215 -11.51 -4.54 18.91
C ALA A 215 -11.71 -3.01 18.80
N GLY A 216 -12.05 -2.49 17.59
CA GLY A 216 -12.34 -1.07 17.38
C GLY A 216 -11.11 -0.21 17.03
N GLN A 217 -9.96 -0.82 16.72
CA GLN A 217 -8.82 -0.07 16.20
C GLN A 217 -9.13 0.41 14.77
N SER A 218 -8.70 1.61 14.40
CA SER A 218 -8.90 2.14 13.06
C SER A 218 -8.02 1.41 12.03
N GLY A 219 -8.46 1.35 10.77
CA GLY A 219 -7.66 0.77 9.68
C GLY A 219 -6.31 1.48 9.52
N ASP A 220 -6.28 2.79 9.69
CA ASP A 220 -5.04 3.58 9.62
C ASP A 220 -4.03 3.13 10.68
N THR A 221 -4.48 2.85 11.92
CA THR A 221 -3.60 2.37 12.99
C THR A 221 -3.13 0.92 12.76
N VAL A 222 -4.04 0.07 12.25
CA VAL A 222 -3.73 -1.37 12.04
C VAL A 222 -2.74 -1.59 10.91
N TYR A 223 -2.80 -0.75 9.86
CA TYR A 223 -1.97 -0.87 8.67
C TYR A 223 -0.86 0.19 8.59
N ASP A 224 -0.64 0.98 9.65
CA ASP A 224 0.47 1.93 9.70
C ASP A 224 1.81 1.19 9.73
N GLY A 225 2.71 1.59 8.82
CA GLY A 225 4.05 1.01 8.72
C GLY A 225 4.12 -0.29 7.88
N PRO A 226 5.19 -1.08 8.07
CA PRO A 226 5.43 -2.29 7.31
C PRO A 226 4.51 -3.42 7.74
N LEU A 227 3.99 -4.19 6.77
CA LEU A 227 3.26 -5.41 7.06
C LEU A 227 4.22 -6.49 7.56
N LEU A 228 3.96 -6.98 8.77
CA LEU A 228 4.75 -8.03 9.41
C LEU A 228 4.13 -9.42 9.15
N GLU A 229 4.99 -10.42 8.94
CA GLU A 229 4.55 -11.80 8.69
C GLU A 229 3.84 -12.41 9.92
N GLN A 230 4.21 -11.97 11.12
CA GLN A 230 3.61 -12.44 12.37
C GLN A 230 2.29 -11.74 12.73
N GLY A 231 1.88 -10.69 12.00
CA GLY A 231 0.67 -9.90 12.24
C GLY A 231 0.95 -8.53 12.83
N VAL A 232 -0.11 -7.85 13.30
CA VAL A 232 -0.02 -6.51 13.87
C VAL A 232 0.61 -6.59 15.27
N ARG A 233 1.76 -5.96 15.42
CA ARG A 233 2.44 -5.90 16.71
C ARG A 233 1.68 -4.94 17.64
N GLN A 234 1.36 -5.44 18.82
CA GLN A 234 0.78 -4.61 19.87
C GLN A 234 1.91 -3.99 20.70
N ASP A 235 1.83 -2.69 20.93
CA ASP A 235 2.79 -2.00 21.77
C ASP A 235 2.63 -2.49 23.22
N GLY A 236 3.71 -3.04 23.73
CA GLY A 236 3.85 -3.44 25.12
C GLY A 236 4.91 -2.57 25.81
N PRO A 237 5.01 -2.64 27.13
CA PRO A 237 6.07 -1.95 27.83
C PRO A 237 7.41 -2.45 27.31
N ALA A 238 8.29 -1.52 26.91
CA ALA A 238 9.64 -1.88 26.48
C ALA A 238 10.41 -2.57 27.61
N ALA A 239 11.17 -3.62 27.27
CA ALA A 239 12.11 -4.20 28.23
C ALA A 239 13.22 -3.19 28.48
N ASP A 240 13.34 -2.70 29.72
CA ASP A 240 14.36 -1.75 30.12
C ASP A 240 15.71 -2.40 30.49
N GLY A 241 15.78 -3.73 30.38
CA GLY A 241 16.96 -4.51 30.77
C GLY A 241 17.19 -4.58 32.28
N GLN A 242 16.24 -4.10 33.07
CA GLN A 242 16.30 -4.09 34.53
C GLN A 242 15.29 -5.05 35.14
N ALA A 243 15.72 -5.74 36.19
CA ALA A 243 14.85 -6.51 37.07
C ALA A 243 14.78 -5.83 38.43
N LEU A 244 13.59 -5.45 38.86
CA LEU A 244 13.32 -4.90 40.18
C LEU A 244 12.51 -5.91 41.00
N ALA A 245 13.02 -6.28 42.19
CA ALA A 245 12.36 -7.25 43.07
C ALA A 245 10.96 -6.79 43.45
N SER A 246 10.79 -5.53 43.82
CA SER A 246 9.48 -4.96 44.20
C SER A 246 8.44 -5.17 43.11
N ARG A 247 8.80 -4.86 41.83
CA ARG A 247 7.88 -5.03 40.70
C ARG A 247 7.49 -6.48 40.48
N LEU A 248 8.44 -7.41 40.60
CA LEU A 248 8.16 -8.84 40.40
C LEU A 248 7.34 -9.42 41.54
N ILE A 249 7.55 -8.94 42.79
CA ILE A 249 6.76 -9.29 43.95
C ILE A 249 5.31 -8.77 43.80
N ASP A 250 5.13 -7.51 43.41
CA ASP A 250 3.82 -6.93 43.17
C ASP A 250 3.04 -7.69 42.10
N LEU A 251 3.69 -8.05 41.01
CA LEU A 251 3.11 -8.88 39.97
C LEU A 251 2.71 -10.26 40.47
N ALA A 252 3.56 -10.91 41.28
CA ALA A 252 3.24 -12.20 41.88
C ALA A 252 2.03 -12.13 42.81
N LEU A 253 1.96 -11.13 43.68
CA LEU A 253 0.85 -10.90 44.61
C LEU A 253 -0.46 -10.53 43.90
N GLY A 254 -0.37 -9.93 42.70
CA GLY A 254 -1.52 -9.64 41.82
C GLY A 254 -2.08 -10.89 41.14
N LEU A 255 -1.35 -12.00 41.12
CA LEU A 255 -1.80 -13.21 40.46
C LEU A 255 -2.75 -14.03 41.35
N PRO A 256 -3.98 -14.34 40.90
CA PRO A 256 -4.88 -15.21 41.63
C PRO A 256 -4.22 -16.57 41.96
N GLY A 257 -4.19 -16.96 43.20
CA GLY A 257 -3.58 -18.21 43.66
C GLY A 257 -2.24 -18.07 44.39
N VAL A 258 -1.58 -16.89 44.32
CA VAL A 258 -0.42 -16.55 45.18
C VAL A 258 -0.94 -15.84 46.42
N ALA A 259 -0.69 -16.43 47.57
CA ALA A 259 -1.13 -15.87 48.88
C ALA A 259 -0.08 -14.91 49.45
N ARG A 260 1.20 -15.26 49.31
CA ARG A 260 2.30 -14.51 49.91
C ARG A 260 3.63 -14.76 49.16
N VAL A 261 4.50 -13.78 49.13
CA VAL A 261 5.89 -13.88 48.70
C VAL A 261 6.79 -13.58 49.88
N ASP A 262 7.48 -14.60 50.37
CA ASP A 262 8.32 -14.50 51.56
C ASP A 262 9.69 -13.89 51.25
N SER A 263 10.28 -14.29 50.11
CA SER A 263 11.52 -13.70 49.59
C SER A 263 11.60 -13.88 48.09
N LEU A 264 12.38 -13.01 47.43
CA LEU A 264 12.74 -13.09 46.01
C LEU A 264 14.22 -12.66 45.87
N GLN A 265 15.08 -13.60 45.48
CA GLN A 265 16.50 -13.34 45.30
C GLN A 265 16.89 -13.43 43.83
N PHE A 266 17.82 -12.58 43.42
CA PHE A 266 18.38 -12.52 42.07
C PHE A 266 19.81 -13.09 42.05
N SER A 267 20.15 -13.80 40.95
CA SER A 267 21.50 -14.23 40.70
C SER A 267 21.85 -14.22 39.23
N ALA A 268 23.10 -14.00 38.88
CA ALA A 268 23.64 -14.17 37.53
C ALA A 268 24.14 -15.60 37.26
N ALA A 269 24.15 -16.48 38.29
CA ALA A 269 24.61 -17.85 38.20
C ALA A 269 23.60 -18.83 38.83
N PRO A 270 23.56 -20.10 38.40
CA PRO A 270 22.68 -21.10 38.98
C PRO A 270 22.95 -21.33 40.47
N ALA A 271 21.96 -21.80 41.18
CA ALA A 271 21.89 -21.94 42.66
C ALA A 271 23.13 -22.54 43.35
N LYS A 272 23.93 -23.32 42.65
CA LYS A 272 25.10 -24.00 43.22
C LYS A 272 26.25 -23.09 43.60
N GLU A 273 26.34 -21.88 43.07
CA GLU A 273 27.58 -21.07 43.18
C GLU A 273 27.48 -19.78 43.98
N THR A 274 26.26 -19.25 44.20
CA THR A 274 26.10 -17.80 44.60
C THR A 274 25.31 -17.51 45.87
N LEU A 275 24.58 -18.45 46.46
CA LEU A 275 23.78 -18.18 47.66
C LEU A 275 24.60 -18.50 48.92
N SER A 276 25.65 -17.74 49.17
CA SER A 276 26.48 -17.95 50.37
C SER A 276 26.08 -17.04 51.53
N ASP A 277 25.31 -15.98 51.31
CA ASP A 277 24.90 -15.10 52.41
C ASP A 277 23.55 -14.44 52.15
N ARG A 278 22.62 -14.58 53.11
CA ARG A 278 21.25 -14.03 53.02
C ARG A 278 21.19 -12.51 53.25
N SER A 279 22.31 -11.90 53.63
CA SER A 279 22.32 -10.50 54.06
C SER A 279 22.44 -9.50 52.90
N ASP A 280 22.91 -9.92 51.74
CA ASP A 280 23.15 -9.02 50.62
C ASP A 280 22.15 -9.29 49.45
N GLY A 281 20.86 -9.26 49.73
CA GLY A 281 19.82 -9.41 48.70
C GLY A 281 19.92 -8.30 47.65
N VAL A 282 20.27 -8.71 46.41
CA VAL A 282 20.26 -7.81 45.25
C VAL A 282 18.80 -7.49 44.91
N TRP A 283 18.35 -6.28 45.18
CA TRP A 283 16.98 -5.82 44.93
C TRP A 283 16.74 -5.35 43.50
N SER A 284 17.83 -5.13 42.77
CA SER A 284 17.80 -4.78 41.36
C SER A 284 18.95 -5.46 40.60
N TRP A 285 18.67 -5.82 39.38
CA TRP A 285 19.68 -6.39 38.48
C TRP A 285 19.54 -5.74 37.11
N THR A 286 20.64 -5.37 36.49
CA THR A 286 20.69 -4.74 35.18
C THR A 286 21.53 -5.59 34.25
N ALA A 287 21.01 -5.84 33.08
CA ALA A 287 21.71 -6.56 32.04
C ALA A 287 22.93 -5.75 31.56
N PRO A 288 24.09 -6.42 31.36
CA PRO A 288 25.27 -5.78 30.80
C PRO A 288 24.97 -5.12 29.45
N ASP A 289 25.74 -4.10 29.09
CA ASP A 289 25.66 -3.45 27.78
C ASP A 289 25.73 -4.48 26.65
N ASN A 290 24.90 -4.26 25.61
CA ASN A 290 24.80 -5.15 24.46
C ASN A 290 24.31 -6.57 24.74
N SER A 291 23.73 -6.81 25.90
CA SER A 291 23.08 -8.08 26.24
C SER A 291 21.56 -7.91 26.35
N TYR A 292 20.83 -9.02 26.40
CA TYR A 292 19.42 -9.04 26.72
C TYR A 292 19.18 -9.92 27.95
N LEU A 293 18.20 -9.52 28.75
CA LEU A 293 17.82 -10.26 29.95
C LEU A 293 17.06 -11.51 29.56
N LEU A 294 17.50 -12.66 30.04
CA LEU A 294 16.85 -13.94 29.87
C LEU A 294 16.51 -14.56 31.21
N LEU A 295 15.21 -14.72 31.49
CA LEU A 295 14.76 -15.46 32.67
C LEU A 295 14.99 -16.97 32.47
N GLU A 296 15.83 -17.56 33.28
CA GLU A 296 16.14 -18.99 33.27
C GLU A 296 15.00 -19.81 33.92
N SER A 297 13.93 -20.02 33.18
CA SER A 297 12.69 -20.65 33.67
C SER A 297 12.91 -22.10 34.09
N GLU A 298 13.87 -22.83 33.52
CA GLU A 298 14.18 -24.22 33.92
C GLU A 298 14.71 -24.29 35.36
N GLU A 299 15.49 -23.29 35.79
CA GLU A 299 15.96 -23.22 37.16
C GLU A 299 14.81 -22.93 38.15
N LEU A 300 13.83 -22.14 37.78
CA LEU A 300 12.60 -21.93 38.57
C LEU A 300 11.82 -23.24 38.72
N ILE A 301 11.67 -24.02 37.65
CA ILE A 301 11.04 -25.33 37.68
C ILE A 301 11.81 -26.28 38.59
N ASN A 302 13.14 -26.32 38.45
CA ASN A 302 14.00 -27.14 39.30
C ASN A 302 13.96 -26.69 40.78
N TRP A 303 13.88 -25.39 41.03
CA TRP A 303 13.72 -24.81 42.35
C TRP A 303 12.44 -25.29 43.05
N TRP A 304 11.29 -25.13 42.40
CA TRP A 304 10.00 -25.51 42.99
C TRP A 304 9.74 -27.04 43.03
N SER A 305 10.35 -27.81 42.14
CA SER A 305 10.25 -29.26 42.16
C SER A 305 11.17 -29.92 43.21
N GLY A 306 12.05 -29.17 43.85
CA GLY A 306 13.04 -29.63 44.78
C GLY A 306 14.22 -30.37 44.16
N ALA A 307 14.42 -30.20 42.84
CA ALA A 307 15.60 -30.75 42.15
C ALA A 307 16.87 -29.90 42.39
N ALA A 308 16.70 -28.61 42.71
CA ALA A 308 17.78 -27.73 43.05
C ALA A 308 18.11 -27.81 44.54
N MET A 309 19.32 -28.19 44.87
CA MET A 309 19.83 -28.24 46.27
C MET A 309 20.82 -27.10 46.52
N LEU A 310 20.56 -26.26 47.50
CA LEU A 310 21.52 -25.30 48.04
C LEU A 310 22.41 -26.00 49.08
N LYS A 311 23.70 -26.12 48.78
CA LYS A 311 24.79 -26.52 49.77
C LYS A 311 24.36 -27.37 50.96
N GLY A 312 23.59 -28.46 50.74
CA GLY A 312 23.24 -29.41 51.78
C GLY A 312 22.14 -28.97 52.76
N GLN A 313 21.49 -27.87 52.56
CA GLN A 313 20.35 -27.46 53.33
C GLN A 313 19.04 -27.75 52.58
N ASN A 314 18.06 -28.33 53.28
CA ASN A 314 16.71 -28.45 52.78
C ASN A 314 16.07 -27.06 52.75
N PHE A 315 15.92 -26.54 51.53
CA PHE A 315 15.26 -25.27 51.33
C PHE A 315 13.84 -25.57 50.82
N ASP A 316 12.86 -24.87 51.40
CA ASP A 316 11.46 -25.10 51.08
C ASP A 316 10.88 -23.89 50.34
N PRO A 317 11.01 -23.83 48.99
CA PRO A 317 10.67 -22.61 48.26
C PRO A 317 9.17 -22.45 48.00
N LEU A 318 8.33 -23.45 48.32
CA LEU A 318 6.92 -23.45 48.00
C LEU A 318 6.08 -24.05 49.15
N HIS A 319 5.12 -23.28 49.64
CA HIS A 319 4.23 -23.67 50.72
C HIS A 319 2.77 -23.51 50.32
N ARG A 320 1.89 -24.28 50.99
CA ARG A 320 0.45 -24.13 51.01
C ARG A 320 -0.04 -24.41 52.43
N ASP A 321 -0.77 -23.45 52.99
CA ASP A 321 -1.23 -23.50 54.41
C ASP A 321 -0.09 -23.86 55.40
N GLY A 322 1.10 -23.28 55.16
CA GLY A 322 2.30 -23.55 55.96
C GLY A 322 2.96 -24.92 55.75
N GLN A 323 2.40 -25.77 54.86
CA GLN A 323 2.98 -27.07 54.51
C GLN A 323 3.77 -26.97 53.22
N ARG A 324 4.87 -27.73 53.20
CA ARG A 324 5.71 -27.83 51.99
C ARG A 324 4.96 -28.46 50.82
N LEU A 325 5.03 -27.78 49.63
CA LEU A 325 4.44 -28.24 48.41
C LEU A 325 5.56 -28.59 47.38
N ARG A 326 5.41 -29.71 46.71
CA ARG A 326 6.24 -30.08 45.54
C ARG A 326 5.38 -30.11 44.30
N VAL A 327 5.89 -29.60 43.22
CA VAL A 327 5.20 -29.57 41.92
C VAL A 327 5.74 -30.63 40.97
N ASP A 328 4.89 -31.07 40.04
CA ASP A 328 5.30 -31.90 38.90
C ASP A 328 5.98 -31.07 37.85
N ALA A 329 7.33 -31.18 37.77
CA ALA A 329 8.12 -30.48 36.78
C ALA A 329 7.75 -30.81 35.33
N ALA A 330 7.32 -32.03 35.05
CA ALA A 330 6.91 -32.46 33.71
C ALA A 330 5.60 -31.77 33.29
N ARG A 331 4.63 -31.70 34.18
CA ARG A 331 3.36 -31.01 33.95
C ARG A 331 3.59 -29.49 33.78
N LEU A 332 4.44 -28.88 34.61
CA LEU A 332 4.76 -27.47 34.50
C LEU A 332 5.41 -27.12 33.16
N ARG A 333 6.38 -27.95 32.69
CA ARG A 333 6.98 -27.80 31.34
C ARG A 333 5.94 -27.95 30.22
N ALA A 334 5.01 -28.92 30.35
CA ALA A 334 3.97 -29.13 29.36
C ALA A 334 3.01 -27.92 29.23
N LEU A 335 2.64 -27.29 30.36
CA LEU A 335 1.81 -26.08 30.36
C LEU A 335 2.51 -24.91 29.69
N LEU A 336 3.80 -24.70 29.96
CA LEU A 336 4.58 -23.65 29.33
C LEU A 336 4.77 -23.88 27.81
N ALA A 337 4.95 -25.16 27.40
CA ALA A 337 5.07 -25.51 25.98
C ALA A 337 3.75 -25.34 25.22
N ALA A 338 2.61 -25.67 25.84
CA ALA A 338 1.29 -25.49 25.24
C ALA A 338 0.98 -24.01 24.98
N GLN A 339 1.33 -23.11 25.90
CA GLN A 339 1.16 -21.68 25.71
C GLN A 339 2.05 -21.14 24.56
N ALA A 340 3.31 -21.56 24.49
CA ALA A 340 4.22 -21.15 23.43
C ALA A 340 3.73 -21.57 22.02
N ALA A 341 3.06 -22.73 21.94
CA ALA A 341 2.46 -23.21 20.68
C ALA A 341 1.22 -22.39 20.28
N ALA A 342 0.42 -21.95 21.26
CA ALA A 342 -0.75 -21.11 21.00
C ALA A 342 -0.36 -19.70 20.47
N ASP A 343 0.76 -19.16 20.96
CA ASP A 343 1.27 -17.84 20.55
C ASP A 343 1.86 -17.85 19.12
N ALA A 344 2.20 -19.02 18.58
CA ALA A 344 2.83 -19.15 17.26
C ALA A 344 1.85 -19.13 16.08
N ALA A 345 0.54 -19.18 16.32
CA ALA A 345 -0.48 -19.21 15.27
C ALA A 345 -0.95 -17.79 14.93
N ALA A 346 -0.39 -17.19 13.90
CA ALA A 346 -0.90 -15.92 13.36
C ALA A 346 -2.04 -16.18 12.38
N PRO A 347 -3.27 -15.74 12.63
CA PRO A 347 -4.38 -15.90 11.69
C PRO A 347 -4.24 -14.97 10.48
N ALA A 348 -4.62 -15.47 9.29
CA ALA A 348 -4.64 -14.72 8.06
C ALA A 348 -5.65 -13.55 8.12
N LEU A 349 -5.34 -12.46 7.40
CA LEU A 349 -6.22 -11.31 7.23
C LEU A 349 -7.42 -11.69 6.33
N PRO A 350 -8.66 -11.59 6.81
CA PRO A 350 -9.80 -11.73 5.93
C PRO A 350 -9.99 -10.45 5.11
N PRO A 351 -10.34 -10.53 3.83
CA PRO A 351 -10.74 -9.38 3.06
C PRO A 351 -12.02 -8.75 3.62
N ALA A 352 -12.07 -7.43 3.72
CA ALA A 352 -13.25 -6.68 4.14
C ALA A 352 -14.21 -6.52 2.96
N PHE A 353 -15.13 -7.46 2.77
CA PHE A 353 -16.17 -7.35 1.75
C PHE A 353 -17.51 -6.93 2.38
N GLY A 354 -18.21 -6.03 1.69
CA GLY A 354 -19.60 -5.72 1.98
C GLY A 354 -20.55 -6.84 1.54
N ARG A 355 -21.81 -6.70 1.90
CA ARG A 355 -22.86 -7.61 1.48
C ARG A 355 -23.38 -7.21 0.09
N TYR A 356 -23.37 -8.13 -0.88
CA TYR A 356 -23.97 -7.88 -2.20
C TYR A 356 -25.44 -7.47 -2.07
N ARG A 357 -25.78 -6.36 -2.73
CA ARG A 357 -27.13 -5.84 -2.88
C ARG A 357 -27.50 -5.81 -4.36
N ARG A 358 -28.69 -6.27 -4.71
CA ARG A 358 -29.22 -6.13 -6.05
C ARG A 358 -29.80 -4.73 -6.21
N LEU A 359 -28.98 -3.81 -6.71
CA LEU A 359 -29.32 -2.39 -6.79
C LEU A 359 -30.08 -2.01 -8.07
N SER A 360 -30.10 -2.90 -9.08
CA SER A 360 -30.80 -2.70 -10.37
C SER A 360 -32.28 -2.85 -10.29
N ASP A 361 -32.81 -3.49 -9.25
CA ASP A 361 -34.26 -3.61 -9.08
C ASP A 361 -34.84 -2.22 -8.79
N PHE A 362 -35.96 -1.89 -9.45
CA PHE A 362 -36.64 -0.62 -9.24
C PHE A 362 -38.17 -0.87 -9.09
N PRO A 363 -38.88 0.00 -8.36
CA PRO A 363 -40.30 -0.12 -8.23
C PRO A 363 -41.02 0.30 -9.54
N ALA A 364 -41.68 -0.64 -10.18
CA ALA A 364 -42.46 -0.34 -11.39
C ALA A 364 -43.80 0.33 -11.03
N PHE A 365 -44.31 1.20 -11.91
CA PHE A 365 -45.56 1.92 -11.68
C PHE A 365 -46.81 1.03 -11.73
N SER A 366 -46.82 0.07 -12.67
CA SER A 366 -48.01 -0.76 -12.88
C SER A 366 -48.51 -1.47 -11.61
N PRO A 367 -47.69 -2.14 -10.80
CA PRO A 367 -48.13 -2.76 -9.57
C PRO A 367 -48.31 -1.79 -8.39
N ALA A 368 -47.74 -0.60 -8.46
CA ALA A 368 -47.77 0.40 -7.39
C ALA A 368 -49.08 1.26 -7.45
N LEU A 369 -49.64 1.41 -8.62
CA LEU A 369 -50.86 2.20 -8.80
C LEU A 369 -52.13 1.41 -8.46
N PRO A 370 -53.16 2.07 -7.88
CA PRO A 370 -54.44 1.44 -7.61
C PRO A 370 -55.09 0.81 -8.84
N ALA A 371 -55.81 -0.31 -8.67
CA ALA A 371 -56.41 -1.08 -9.76
C ALA A 371 -57.36 -0.27 -10.64
N GLN A 372 -57.93 0.82 -10.11
CA GLN A 372 -58.82 1.73 -10.84
C GLN A 372 -58.16 2.47 -12.00
N PHE A 373 -56.80 2.56 -11.99
CA PHE A 373 -56.04 3.09 -13.13
C PHE A 373 -55.96 2.11 -14.30
N GLY A 374 -56.32 0.86 -14.09
CA GLY A 374 -56.45 -0.16 -15.14
C GLY A 374 -55.13 -0.72 -15.68
N LEU A 375 -53.98 -0.35 -15.07
CA LEU A 375 -52.66 -0.77 -15.54
C LEU A 375 -52.38 -2.28 -15.37
N SER A 376 -53.13 -2.98 -14.54
CA SER A 376 -53.13 -4.44 -14.43
C SER A 376 -53.78 -5.18 -15.61
N GLY A 377 -54.20 -4.44 -16.63
CA GLY A 377 -54.90 -4.92 -17.83
C GLY A 377 -56.32 -4.38 -17.95
N PRO A 378 -56.83 -4.23 -19.18
CA PRO A 378 -58.19 -3.72 -19.40
C PRO A 378 -59.22 -4.68 -18.83
N SER A 379 -60.29 -4.13 -18.23
CA SER A 379 -61.44 -4.92 -17.72
C SER A 379 -62.05 -5.76 -18.84
N PRO A 380 -62.54 -6.99 -18.57
CA PRO A 380 -63.26 -7.76 -19.55
C PRO A 380 -64.46 -6.96 -20.07
N GLY A 381 -64.46 -6.68 -21.37
CA GLY A 381 -65.51 -5.88 -21.99
C GLY A 381 -65.19 -4.39 -22.13
N ALA A 382 -64.04 -3.94 -21.82
CA ALA A 382 -63.62 -2.55 -22.00
C ALA A 382 -63.81 -2.06 -23.45
N SER A 383 -64.41 -0.87 -23.60
CA SER A 383 -64.56 -0.19 -24.85
C SER A 383 -63.29 0.19 -25.56
N ALA A 384 -63.35 0.47 -26.86
CA ALA A 384 -62.15 0.93 -27.60
C ALA A 384 -61.57 2.26 -27.03
N GLN A 385 -62.45 3.13 -26.51
CA GLN A 385 -62.06 4.38 -25.91
C GLN A 385 -61.30 4.18 -24.56
N GLU A 386 -61.78 3.26 -23.72
CA GLU A 386 -61.07 2.91 -22.44
C GLU A 386 -59.74 2.29 -22.71
N LYS A 387 -59.62 1.39 -23.71
CA LYS A 387 -58.33 0.83 -24.12
C LYS A 387 -57.34 1.90 -24.63
N ALA A 388 -57.85 2.85 -25.45
CA ALA A 388 -57.03 3.96 -25.93
C ALA A 388 -56.57 4.86 -24.79
N GLY A 389 -57.45 5.15 -23.83
CA GLY A 389 -57.08 5.94 -22.62
C GLY A 389 -56.02 5.24 -21.79
N LEU A 390 -56.14 3.93 -21.63
CA LEU A 390 -55.14 3.13 -20.93
C LEU A 390 -53.76 3.19 -21.62
N SER A 391 -53.73 3.02 -22.96
CA SER A 391 -52.49 3.13 -23.73
C SER A 391 -51.84 4.53 -23.64
N GLN A 392 -52.68 5.58 -23.59
CA GLN A 392 -52.18 6.96 -23.37
C GLN A 392 -51.57 7.12 -21.98
N LEU A 393 -52.18 6.58 -20.93
CA LEU A 393 -51.66 6.60 -19.59
C LEU A 393 -50.31 5.83 -19.50
N GLN A 394 -50.23 4.64 -20.09
CA GLN A 394 -49.01 3.85 -20.16
C GLN A 394 -47.90 4.62 -20.89
N ALA A 395 -48.21 5.26 -22.03
CA ALA A 395 -47.24 6.08 -22.76
C ALA A 395 -46.77 7.30 -21.96
N TYR A 396 -47.67 7.88 -21.14
CA TYR A 396 -47.32 9.00 -20.26
C TYR A 396 -46.36 8.57 -19.12
N LEU A 397 -46.54 7.40 -18.53
CA LEU A 397 -45.73 6.89 -17.41
C LEU A 397 -44.42 6.27 -17.85
N LEU A 398 -44.32 5.78 -19.09
CA LEU A 398 -43.14 5.10 -19.59
C LEU A 398 -41.80 5.89 -19.43
N PRO A 399 -41.75 7.21 -19.77
CA PRO A 399 -40.51 7.99 -19.55
C PRO A 399 -40.10 8.09 -18.07
N LEU A 400 -41.07 8.17 -17.15
CA LEU A 400 -40.77 8.25 -15.71
C LEU A 400 -40.25 6.90 -15.19
N GLU A 401 -40.87 5.79 -15.60
CA GLU A 401 -40.40 4.45 -15.27
C GLU A 401 -39.00 4.19 -15.85
N GLN A 402 -38.77 4.61 -17.12
CA GLN A 402 -37.42 4.52 -17.73
C GLN A 402 -36.36 5.30 -16.96
N LEU A 403 -36.68 6.50 -16.46
CA LEU A 403 -35.76 7.31 -15.68
C LEU A 403 -35.37 6.58 -14.40
N GLN A 404 -36.32 6.02 -13.67
CA GLN A 404 -36.05 5.27 -12.44
C GLN A 404 -35.24 3.99 -12.71
N ALA A 405 -35.62 3.25 -13.76
CA ALA A 405 -34.86 2.06 -14.17
C ALA A 405 -33.43 2.40 -14.54
N ASN A 406 -33.18 3.50 -15.24
CA ASN A 406 -31.84 3.96 -15.59
C ASN A 406 -31.04 4.33 -14.37
N GLN A 407 -31.64 5.00 -13.39
CA GLN A 407 -30.93 5.35 -12.13
C GLN A 407 -30.54 4.12 -11.32
N ALA A 408 -31.45 3.16 -11.18
CA ALA A 408 -31.20 1.89 -10.51
C ALA A 408 -30.07 1.09 -11.22
N ALA A 409 -30.11 1.06 -12.55
CA ALA A 409 -29.09 0.42 -13.37
C ALA A 409 -27.71 1.11 -13.26
N GLN A 410 -27.67 2.42 -13.19
CA GLN A 410 -26.44 3.17 -12.96
C GLN A 410 -25.86 2.86 -11.58
N LEU A 411 -26.71 2.77 -10.57
CA LEU A 411 -26.28 2.43 -9.22
C LEU A 411 -25.69 1.00 -9.15
N GLU A 412 -26.33 0.02 -9.78
CA GLU A 412 -25.78 -1.35 -9.89
C GLU A 412 -24.43 -1.37 -10.60
N ASN A 413 -24.26 -0.54 -11.60
CA ASN A 413 -23.03 -0.47 -12.40
C ASN A 413 -21.94 0.46 -11.81
N ILE A 414 -22.15 1.07 -10.63
CA ILE A 414 -21.19 1.99 -10.03
C ILE A 414 -19.82 1.34 -9.83
N ARG A 415 -19.78 0.02 -9.58
CA ARG A 415 -18.54 -0.76 -9.48
C ARG A 415 -17.72 -0.68 -10.76
N GLN A 416 -18.35 -0.77 -11.93
CA GLN A 416 -17.65 -0.72 -13.23
C GLN A 416 -16.96 0.63 -13.47
N LEU A 417 -17.49 1.72 -12.91
CA LEU A 417 -16.83 3.02 -12.97
C LEU A 417 -15.55 3.06 -12.14
N LEU A 418 -15.54 2.32 -11.04
CA LEU A 418 -14.42 2.28 -10.11
C LEU A 418 -13.43 1.15 -10.42
N GLU A 419 -13.84 0.18 -11.26
CA GLU A 419 -12.96 -0.91 -11.67
C GLU A 419 -11.74 -0.40 -12.43
N LEU A 420 -10.58 -0.89 -12.01
CA LEU A 420 -9.34 -0.66 -12.74
C LEU A 420 -9.37 -1.47 -14.04
N PRO A 421 -8.96 -0.88 -15.17
CA PRO A 421 -8.94 -1.61 -16.43
C PRO A 421 -7.96 -2.78 -16.33
N ARG A 422 -8.48 -3.99 -16.54
CA ARG A 422 -7.72 -5.25 -16.55
C ARG A 422 -8.08 -6.06 -17.79
N GLY A 423 -7.19 -6.95 -18.17
CA GLY A 423 -7.37 -7.87 -19.28
C GLY A 423 -6.13 -8.01 -20.13
N ASP A 424 -6.07 -9.06 -20.93
CA ASP A 424 -4.93 -9.36 -21.82
C ASP A 424 -4.66 -8.23 -22.82
N TRP A 425 -5.71 -7.47 -23.18
CA TRP A 425 -5.58 -6.30 -24.06
C TRP A 425 -4.65 -5.23 -23.48
N LEU A 426 -4.64 -5.04 -22.16
CA LEU A 426 -3.81 -4.04 -21.49
C LEU A 426 -2.31 -4.37 -21.65
N ALA A 427 -1.93 -5.61 -21.37
CA ALA A 427 -0.55 -6.08 -21.55
C ALA A 427 -0.13 -6.04 -23.03
N THR A 428 -1.01 -6.50 -23.92
CA THR A 428 -0.77 -6.52 -25.37
C THR A 428 -0.56 -5.11 -25.93
N LEU A 429 -1.48 -4.18 -25.66
CA LEU A 429 -1.37 -2.79 -26.14
C LEU A 429 -0.18 -2.07 -25.53
N SER A 430 0.10 -2.27 -24.24
CA SER A 430 1.25 -1.68 -23.58
C SER A 430 2.57 -2.16 -24.20
N ALA A 431 2.71 -3.45 -24.47
CA ALA A 431 3.91 -4.00 -25.13
C ALA A 431 4.08 -3.49 -26.55
N LEU A 432 3.00 -3.43 -27.33
CA LEU A 432 3.05 -2.94 -28.72
C LEU A 432 3.38 -1.44 -28.79
N LEU A 433 2.80 -0.63 -27.93
CA LEU A 433 3.13 0.80 -27.85
C LEU A 433 4.56 1.02 -27.34
N ALA A 434 5.08 0.16 -26.45
CA ALA A 434 6.49 0.20 -26.05
C ALA A 434 7.43 -0.13 -27.24
N LYS A 435 7.12 -1.10 -28.09
CA LYS A 435 7.86 -1.36 -29.34
C LYS A 435 7.88 -0.13 -30.26
N MET A 436 6.73 0.53 -30.42
CA MET A 436 6.64 1.76 -31.22
C MET A 436 7.48 2.89 -30.60
N GLN A 437 7.49 3.03 -29.27
CA GLN A 437 8.35 4.00 -28.58
C GLN A 437 9.84 3.68 -28.79
N ALA A 438 10.22 2.41 -28.79
CA ALA A 438 11.59 1.97 -29.08
C ALA A 438 11.98 2.07 -30.56
N SER A 439 11.11 2.56 -31.42
CA SER A 439 11.30 2.62 -32.88
C SER A 439 11.54 1.26 -33.51
N GLU A 440 10.97 0.20 -32.91
CA GLU A 440 11.07 -1.18 -33.45
C GLU A 440 10.07 -1.40 -34.58
N SER A 441 10.42 -2.24 -35.55
CA SER A 441 9.50 -2.60 -36.62
C SER A 441 8.37 -3.49 -36.13
N LEU A 442 7.15 -3.21 -36.59
CA LEU A 442 5.98 -4.06 -36.29
C LEU A 442 5.87 -5.18 -37.31
N SER A 443 5.76 -6.40 -36.84
CA SER A 443 5.42 -7.55 -37.69
C SER A 443 3.92 -7.54 -38.06
N ARG A 444 3.51 -8.33 -39.05
CA ARG A 444 2.09 -8.50 -39.36
C ARG A 444 1.29 -9.03 -38.15
N ALA A 445 1.88 -9.96 -37.42
CA ALA A 445 1.27 -10.51 -36.22
C ALA A 445 1.08 -9.45 -35.10
N ASP A 446 2.03 -8.50 -34.95
CA ASP A 446 1.89 -7.38 -34.01
C ASP A 446 0.71 -6.46 -34.38
N ILE A 447 0.54 -6.17 -35.67
CA ILE A 447 -0.55 -5.34 -36.16
C ILE A 447 -1.90 -6.02 -35.96
N ASP A 448 -2.00 -7.32 -36.27
CA ASP A 448 -3.21 -8.10 -36.05
C ASP A 448 -3.54 -8.24 -34.55
N ALA A 449 -2.52 -8.35 -33.70
CA ALA A 449 -2.66 -8.35 -32.25
C ALA A 449 -3.14 -6.98 -31.72
N PHE A 450 -2.62 -5.89 -32.26
CA PHE A 450 -3.06 -4.54 -31.91
C PHE A 450 -4.56 -4.35 -32.16
N TRP A 451 -5.03 -4.67 -33.35
CA TRP A 451 -6.45 -4.47 -33.70
C TRP A 451 -7.38 -5.38 -32.93
N ARG A 452 -6.98 -6.63 -32.65
CA ARG A 452 -7.77 -7.52 -31.77
C ARG A 452 -7.86 -6.98 -30.35
N ALA A 453 -6.75 -6.51 -29.79
CA ALA A 453 -6.72 -5.94 -28.44
C ALA A 453 -7.48 -4.61 -28.37
N ALA A 454 -7.39 -3.77 -29.42
CA ALA A 454 -8.15 -2.53 -29.52
C ALA A 454 -9.67 -2.76 -29.61
N ALA A 455 -10.09 -3.80 -30.31
CA ALA A 455 -11.51 -4.20 -30.38
C ALA A 455 -12.03 -4.80 -29.06
N ALA A 456 -11.13 -5.34 -28.23
CA ALA A 456 -11.46 -5.91 -26.92
C ALA A 456 -11.44 -4.86 -25.77
N LEU A 457 -11.20 -3.58 -26.08
CA LEU A 457 -11.23 -2.52 -25.08
C LEU A 457 -12.61 -2.45 -24.39
N PRO A 458 -12.66 -2.29 -23.07
CA PRO A 458 -13.92 -2.20 -22.34
C PRO A 458 -14.67 -0.92 -22.75
N PRO A 459 -16.02 -0.92 -22.68
CA PRO A 459 -16.80 0.28 -22.94
C PRO A 459 -16.42 1.39 -21.95
N SER A 460 -16.40 2.63 -22.42
CA SER A 460 -16.09 3.80 -21.58
C SER A 460 -17.29 4.28 -20.76
N THR A 461 -18.47 3.85 -21.14
CA THR A 461 -19.74 4.18 -20.49
C THR A 461 -20.34 2.95 -19.82
N LEU A 462 -21.03 3.19 -18.74
CA LEU A 462 -21.92 2.18 -18.18
C LEU A 462 -22.98 1.83 -19.21
N ARG A 463 -23.15 0.55 -19.48
CA ARG A 463 -24.34 0.10 -20.20
C ARG A 463 -25.55 0.50 -19.37
N GLN A 464 -26.41 1.32 -19.95
CA GLN A 464 -27.74 1.42 -19.40
C GLN A 464 -28.46 0.14 -19.84
N PRO A 465 -28.75 -0.79 -18.95
CA PRO A 465 -29.59 -1.91 -19.34
C PRO A 465 -30.93 -1.32 -19.67
N VAL A 466 -31.39 -1.47 -20.89
CA VAL A 466 -32.78 -1.35 -21.20
C VAL A 466 -33.41 -2.58 -20.56
N SER A 467 -33.75 -2.48 -19.28
CA SER A 467 -34.52 -3.51 -18.61
C SER A 467 -35.86 -3.64 -19.35
N PRO A 468 -36.40 -4.84 -19.51
CA PRO A 468 -37.77 -4.97 -19.96
C PRO A 468 -38.66 -4.20 -18.98
N LEU A 469 -39.13 -3.03 -19.42
CA LEU A 469 -40.07 -2.23 -18.62
C LEU A 469 -41.45 -2.83 -18.79
N PRO A 470 -42.17 -3.17 -17.71
CA PRO A 470 -43.52 -3.72 -17.82
C PRO A 470 -44.45 -2.87 -18.73
N LEU A 471 -44.38 -1.53 -18.57
CA LEU A 471 -45.17 -0.62 -19.41
C LEU A 471 -44.75 -0.65 -20.88
N ALA A 472 -43.48 -0.85 -21.22
CA ALA A 472 -43.02 -0.96 -22.59
C ALA A 472 -43.47 -2.29 -23.22
N GLU A 473 -43.44 -3.37 -22.46
CA GLU A 473 -43.93 -4.68 -22.90
C GLU A 473 -45.43 -4.69 -23.18
N ASP A 474 -46.19 -3.97 -22.37
CA ASP A 474 -47.65 -3.85 -22.52
C ASP A 474 -48.05 -2.89 -23.66
N LEU A 475 -47.24 -1.84 -23.92
CA LEU A 475 -47.57 -0.76 -24.84
C LEU A 475 -47.10 -1.01 -26.27
N LEU A 476 -45.87 -1.56 -26.42
CA LEU A 476 -45.21 -1.66 -27.71
C LEU A 476 -45.44 -3.02 -28.37
N ALA A 477 -45.67 -3.01 -29.70
CA ALA A 477 -45.64 -4.24 -30.48
C ALA A 477 -44.24 -4.88 -30.46
N ALA A 478 -44.15 -6.17 -30.75
CA ALA A 478 -42.91 -6.94 -30.63
C ALA A 478 -41.73 -6.31 -31.43
N ASP A 479 -41.99 -5.82 -32.63
CA ASP A 479 -40.96 -5.18 -33.48
C ASP A 479 -40.54 -3.81 -32.93
N ASP A 480 -41.48 -3.01 -32.43
CA ASP A 480 -41.19 -1.71 -31.82
C ASP A 480 -40.50 -1.88 -30.48
N LEU A 481 -40.85 -2.90 -29.71
CA LEU A 481 -40.16 -3.24 -28.47
C LEU A 481 -38.74 -3.70 -28.73
N ALA A 482 -38.49 -4.49 -29.78
CA ALA A 482 -37.16 -4.89 -30.20
C ALA A 482 -36.31 -3.68 -30.65
N ALA A 483 -36.89 -2.75 -31.43
CA ALA A 483 -36.28 -1.51 -31.86
C ALA A 483 -35.96 -0.59 -30.66
N TYR A 484 -36.85 -0.47 -29.68
CA TYR A 484 -36.66 0.28 -28.47
C TYR A 484 -35.49 -0.27 -27.63
N ARG A 485 -35.43 -1.59 -27.46
CA ARG A 485 -34.32 -2.26 -26.77
C ARG A 485 -32.99 -2.10 -27.52
N ALA A 486 -33.01 -2.20 -28.86
CA ALA A 486 -31.83 -2.01 -29.70
C ALA A 486 -31.34 -0.56 -29.65
N ALA A 487 -32.20 0.44 -29.70
CA ALA A 487 -31.83 1.86 -29.56
C ALA A 487 -31.21 2.17 -28.21
N GLY A 488 -31.71 1.59 -27.13
CA GLY A 488 -31.11 1.68 -25.81
C GLY A 488 -29.72 1.03 -25.75
N ALA A 489 -29.53 -0.09 -26.43
CA ALA A 489 -28.25 -0.77 -26.53
C ALA A 489 -27.24 -0.03 -27.41
N GLU A 490 -27.67 0.57 -28.54
CA GLU A 490 -26.81 1.32 -29.45
C GLU A 490 -26.29 2.63 -28.83
N THR A 491 -27.08 3.34 -28.07
CA THR A 491 -26.67 4.55 -27.35
C THR A 491 -25.62 4.26 -26.29
N ALA A 492 -25.50 3.01 -25.83
CA ALA A 492 -24.55 2.59 -24.83
C ALA A 492 -23.18 2.14 -25.39
N LEU A 493 -23.07 1.85 -26.70
CA LEU A 493 -21.86 1.30 -27.31
C LEU A 493 -21.08 2.39 -28.04
N GLU A 494 -20.17 3.03 -27.31
CA GLU A 494 -19.13 3.83 -27.98
C GLU A 494 -18.13 2.93 -28.69
N THR A 495 -17.80 3.29 -29.93
CA THR A 495 -16.73 2.61 -30.66
C THR A 495 -15.42 2.72 -29.90
N PRO A 496 -14.72 1.61 -29.60
CA PRO A 496 -13.40 1.65 -29.01
C PRO A 496 -12.46 2.60 -29.78
N LEU A 497 -11.60 3.30 -29.07
CA LEU A 497 -10.69 4.32 -29.62
C LEU A 497 -11.39 5.51 -30.31
N SER A 498 -12.69 5.68 -30.17
CA SER A 498 -13.32 6.94 -30.57
C SER A 498 -12.84 8.07 -29.67
N GLU A 499 -12.96 9.31 -30.14
CA GLU A 499 -12.57 10.49 -29.35
C GLU A 499 -13.35 10.57 -28.03
N ARG A 500 -14.66 10.25 -28.07
CA ARG A 500 -15.51 10.20 -26.85
C ARG A 500 -15.06 9.10 -25.90
N TRP A 501 -14.73 7.92 -26.43
CA TRP A 501 -14.24 6.82 -25.61
C TRP A 501 -12.95 7.19 -24.87
N LEU A 502 -11.99 7.78 -25.61
CA LEU A 502 -10.70 8.21 -25.06
C LEU A 502 -10.88 9.30 -23.99
N ASP A 503 -11.67 10.34 -24.30
CA ASP A 503 -11.92 11.42 -23.37
C ASP A 503 -12.57 10.95 -22.06
N ARG A 504 -13.60 10.11 -22.13
CA ARG A 504 -14.27 9.54 -20.96
C ARG A 504 -13.35 8.63 -20.16
N THR A 505 -12.60 7.77 -20.83
CA THR A 505 -11.63 6.87 -20.19
C THR A 505 -10.55 7.66 -19.47
N LEU A 506 -10.00 8.68 -20.10
CA LEU A 506 -8.99 9.56 -19.48
C LEU A 506 -9.54 10.31 -18.27
N ARG A 507 -10.75 10.88 -18.37
CA ARG A 507 -11.41 11.56 -17.22
C ARG A 507 -11.63 10.59 -16.07
N ARG A 508 -12.13 9.38 -16.35
CA ARG A 508 -12.34 8.35 -15.34
C ARG A 508 -11.04 7.97 -14.64
N LEU A 509 -9.99 7.66 -15.40
CA LEU A 509 -8.69 7.27 -14.83
C LEU A 509 -8.04 8.39 -14.03
N ARG A 510 -8.12 9.65 -14.52
CA ARG A 510 -7.65 10.81 -13.77
C ARG A 510 -8.43 11.02 -12.48
N HIS A 511 -9.75 10.82 -12.50
CA HIS A 511 -10.57 10.89 -11.30
C HIS A 511 -10.17 9.81 -10.28
N LEU A 512 -9.97 8.56 -10.73
CA LEU A 512 -9.50 7.49 -9.85
C LEU A 512 -8.12 7.81 -9.25
N LEU A 513 -7.21 8.36 -10.05
CA LEU A 513 -5.88 8.75 -9.60
C LEU A 513 -5.91 9.90 -8.58
N ALA A 514 -6.75 10.90 -8.82
CA ALA A 514 -6.92 12.04 -7.92
C ALA A 514 -7.43 11.64 -6.53
N ARG A 515 -8.14 10.51 -6.40
CA ARG A 515 -8.58 9.96 -5.10
C ARG A 515 -7.40 9.57 -4.19
N PHE A 516 -6.25 9.29 -4.78
CA PHE A 516 -5.01 9.00 -4.08
C PHE A 516 -4.09 10.24 -3.97
N GLY A 517 -4.58 11.44 -4.33
CA GLY A 517 -3.78 12.65 -4.35
C GLY A 517 -2.70 12.66 -5.44
N GLU A 518 -2.84 11.83 -6.46
CA GLU A 518 -1.84 11.65 -7.52
C GLU A 518 -2.27 12.27 -8.85
N SER A 519 -1.29 12.72 -9.62
CA SER A 519 -1.48 13.18 -10.99
C SER A 519 -0.27 12.85 -11.85
N LEU A 520 -0.50 12.57 -13.13
CA LEU A 520 0.58 12.39 -14.10
C LEU A 520 0.75 13.68 -14.93
N PRO A 521 2.00 14.12 -15.20
CA PRO A 521 2.21 15.36 -15.94
C PRO A 521 1.73 15.24 -17.39
N ASP A 522 0.78 16.08 -17.78
CA ASP A 522 0.22 16.08 -19.15
C ASP A 522 1.30 16.36 -20.22
N ALA A 523 2.30 17.18 -19.89
CA ALA A 523 3.42 17.48 -20.79
C ALA A 523 4.22 16.24 -21.20
N ALA A 524 4.34 15.22 -20.33
CA ALA A 524 4.97 13.95 -20.65
C ALA A 524 4.17 13.18 -21.72
N GLN A 525 2.86 13.27 -21.68
CA GLN A 525 1.91 12.52 -22.50
C GLN A 525 1.72 13.13 -23.89
N LEU A 526 1.65 14.44 -23.97
CA LEU A 526 1.45 15.16 -25.25
C LEU A 526 2.55 14.91 -26.29
N ARG A 527 3.73 14.49 -25.87
CA ARG A 527 4.87 14.25 -26.77
C ARG A 527 4.80 12.90 -27.51
N TYR A 528 3.90 12.04 -27.15
CA TYR A 528 3.72 10.76 -27.86
C TYR A 528 3.17 10.92 -29.28
N ARG A 529 2.42 11.99 -29.55
CA ARG A 529 1.80 12.20 -30.87
C ARG A 529 2.79 12.14 -32.02
N GLY A 530 3.98 12.72 -31.85
CA GLY A 530 5.04 12.70 -32.87
C GLY A 530 5.65 11.32 -33.07
N VAL A 531 5.73 10.53 -32.00
CA VAL A 531 6.30 9.17 -32.03
C VAL A 531 5.43 8.21 -32.83
N PHE A 532 4.10 8.30 -32.69
CA PHE A 532 3.18 7.34 -33.29
C PHE A 532 2.76 7.67 -34.73
N GLY A 533 3.16 8.83 -35.28
CA GLY A 533 2.79 9.24 -36.64
C GLY A 533 3.25 8.26 -37.71
N HIS A 534 4.47 7.73 -37.60
CA HIS A 534 5.02 6.74 -38.53
C HIS A 534 4.24 5.41 -38.49
N TYR A 535 3.84 4.94 -37.32
CA TYR A 535 3.16 3.65 -37.16
C TYR A 535 1.69 3.70 -37.56
N ALA A 536 1.05 4.87 -37.51
CA ALA A 536 -0.32 5.03 -37.91
C ALA A 536 -0.55 4.56 -39.38
N ALA A 537 0.36 4.91 -40.30
CA ALA A 537 0.27 4.45 -41.69
C ALA A 537 0.41 2.93 -41.84
N GLN A 538 1.31 2.32 -41.05
CA GLN A 538 1.50 0.86 -41.07
C GLN A 538 0.28 0.11 -40.50
N LEU A 539 -0.30 0.60 -39.42
CA LEU A 539 -1.50 0.01 -38.82
C LEU A 539 -2.69 0.06 -39.78
N LEU A 540 -2.90 1.18 -40.49
CA LEU A 540 -4.00 1.36 -41.43
C LEU A 540 -3.85 0.59 -42.73
N ALA A 541 -2.62 0.43 -43.23
CA ALA A 541 -2.34 -0.31 -44.48
C ALA A 541 -2.76 -1.80 -44.39
N SER A 542 -2.88 -2.33 -43.19
CA SER A 542 -3.25 -3.72 -42.95
C SER A 542 -4.77 -3.95 -42.83
N GLY A 543 -5.59 -2.89 -42.94
CA GLY A 543 -7.03 -2.94 -42.74
C GLY A 543 -7.40 -2.79 -41.27
N SER A 544 -8.09 -1.71 -40.96
CA SER A 544 -8.63 -1.47 -39.60
C SER A 544 -10.00 -2.10 -39.43
N ALA A 545 -10.21 -2.84 -38.38
CA ALA A 545 -11.54 -3.29 -37.98
C ALA A 545 -12.39 -2.15 -37.38
N LEU A 546 -11.76 -1.01 -37.06
CA LEU A 546 -12.43 0.16 -36.45
C LEU A 546 -12.44 1.33 -37.46
N PRO A 547 -13.54 2.10 -37.53
CA PRO A 547 -13.68 3.24 -38.44
C PRO A 547 -12.90 4.46 -37.90
N ILE A 548 -11.57 4.46 -38.07
CA ILE A 548 -10.72 5.55 -37.57
C ILE A 548 -10.16 6.33 -38.76
N PRO A 549 -10.36 7.67 -38.82
CA PRO A 549 -9.70 8.52 -39.82
C PRO A 549 -8.17 8.46 -39.69
N ALA A 550 -7.49 8.40 -40.85
CA ALA A 550 -6.04 8.21 -40.88
C ALA A 550 -5.26 9.35 -40.21
N ASP A 551 -5.75 10.57 -40.32
CA ASP A 551 -5.17 11.77 -39.72
C ASP A 551 -5.40 11.84 -38.20
N ALA A 552 -6.45 11.20 -37.70
CA ALA A 552 -6.78 11.14 -36.28
C ALA A 552 -6.00 10.05 -35.52
N LEU A 553 -5.53 9.01 -36.20
CA LEU A 553 -4.94 7.85 -35.52
C LEU A 553 -3.70 8.16 -34.67
N PRO A 554 -2.73 9.02 -35.08
CA PRO A 554 -1.58 9.37 -34.24
C PRO A 554 -1.99 10.02 -32.91
N ALA A 555 -2.98 10.88 -32.92
CA ALA A 555 -3.51 11.52 -31.71
C ALA A 555 -4.23 10.51 -30.82
N ARG A 556 -5.00 9.58 -31.42
CA ARG A 556 -5.70 8.51 -30.67
C ARG A 556 -4.73 7.51 -30.05
N LEU A 557 -3.64 7.16 -30.75
CA LEU A 557 -2.59 6.31 -30.18
C LEU A 557 -1.90 6.99 -28.98
N ALA A 558 -1.63 8.30 -29.09
CA ALA A 558 -1.07 9.07 -27.98
C ALA A 558 -2.01 9.12 -26.78
N ALA A 559 -3.31 9.34 -27.00
CA ALA A 559 -4.33 9.34 -25.96
C ALA A 559 -4.53 7.93 -25.34
N LEU A 560 -4.47 6.89 -26.17
CA LEU A 560 -4.48 5.51 -25.71
C LEU A 560 -3.28 5.22 -24.80
N LYS A 561 -2.07 5.61 -25.23
CA LYS A 561 -0.86 5.44 -24.40
C LYS A 561 -1.00 6.15 -23.06
N GLN A 562 -1.54 7.35 -23.07
CA GLN A 562 -1.85 8.08 -21.83
C GLN A 562 -2.82 7.32 -20.94
N ALA A 563 -3.89 6.76 -21.50
CA ALA A 563 -4.84 5.94 -20.75
C ALA A 563 -4.17 4.68 -20.15
N LEU A 564 -3.29 4.03 -20.91
CA LEU A 564 -2.54 2.87 -20.43
C LEU A 564 -1.52 3.23 -19.35
N ASP A 565 -0.87 4.39 -19.44
CA ASP A 565 0.05 4.86 -18.41
C ASP A 565 -0.67 5.18 -17.09
N LEU A 566 -1.83 5.86 -17.17
CA LEU A 566 -2.70 6.11 -16.03
C LEU A 566 -3.20 4.80 -15.40
N ALA A 567 -3.66 3.87 -16.22
CA ALA A 567 -4.09 2.55 -15.76
C ALA A 567 -2.96 1.76 -15.10
N GLY A 568 -1.78 1.76 -15.73
CA GLY A 568 -0.59 1.11 -15.17
C GLY A 568 -0.14 1.71 -13.85
N PHE A 569 -0.21 3.04 -13.70
CA PHE A 569 0.09 3.71 -12.44
C PHE A 569 -0.91 3.30 -11.34
N LEU A 570 -2.21 3.30 -11.66
CA LEU A 570 -3.26 2.89 -10.72
C LEU A 570 -3.13 1.41 -10.29
N LEU A 571 -2.82 0.52 -11.23
CA LEU A 571 -2.61 -0.90 -10.92
C LEU A 571 -1.40 -1.15 -10.04
N ASP A 572 -0.33 -0.38 -10.25
CA ASP A 572 0.90 -0.47 -9.47
C ASP A 572 0.87 0.43 -8.21
N PHE A 573 -0.20 1.21 -8.00
CA PHE A 573 -0.28 2.21 -6.93
C PHE A 573 0.10 1.68 -5.56
N PRO A 574 -0.37 0.52 -5.09
CA PRO A 574 0.01 -0.01 -3.79
C PRO A 574 1.53 -0.11 -3.63
N ARG A 575 2.21 -0.62 -4.67
CA ARG A 575 3.67 -0.71 -4.68
C ARG A 575 4.34 0.66 -4.79
N LEU A 576 3.81 1.53 -5.66
CA LEU A 576 4.36 2.88 -5.88
C LEU A 576 4.23 3.76 -4.64
N SER A 577 3.18 3.55 -3.84
CA SER A 577 2.97 4.23 -2.57
C SER A 577 3.82 3.61 -1.46
N ALA A 578 3.64 2.32 -1.21
CA ALA A 578 4.28 1.61 -0.11
C ALA A 578 5.82 1.63 -0.21
N ALA A 579 6.37 1.43 -1.40
CA ALA A 579 7.82 1.33 -1.63
C ALA A 579 8.47 2.62 -2.12
N ARG A 580 7.82 3.77 -1.98
CA ARG A 580 8.31 5.05 -2.52
C ARG A 580 9.75 5.38 -2.14
N GLY A 581 10.12 5.12 -0.89
CA GLY A 581 11.46 5.36 -0.34
C GLY A 581 12.37 4.14 -0.31
N SER A 582 11.95 2.99 -0.84
CA SER A 582 12.70 1.74 -0.77
C SER A 582 13.82 1.68 -1.81
N GLY A 583 15.00 1.23 -1.38
CA GLY A 583 16.11 0.90 -2.27
C GLY A 583 15.87 -0.39 -3.05
N ALA A 584 16.68 -0.62 -4.08
CA ALA A 584 16.64 -1.88 -4.83
C ALA A 584 17.14 -3.05 -3.97
N ASP A 585 16.50 -4.21 -4.06
CA ASP A 585 17.02 -5.45 -3.47
C ASP A 585 18.15 -6.01 -4.34
N ILE A 586 19.35 -5.47 -4.15
CA ILE A 586 20.54 -5.83 -4.92
C ILE A 586 21.07 -7.23 -4.58
N ALA A 587 20.63 -7.79 -3.46
CA ALA A 587 21.07 -9.10 -2.99
C ALA A 587 20.22 -10.26 -3.53
N ALA A 588 19.02 -10.00 -4.01
CA ALA A 588 18.09 -11.02 -4.50
C ALA A 588 18.05 -11.14 -6.03
N SER A 589 18.21 -10.03 -6.77
CA SER A 589 18.06 -10.05 -8.24
C SER A 589 18.89 -8.99 -8.94
N LEU A 590 19.40 -9.34 -10.12
CA LEU A 590 20.05 -8.41 -11.05
C LEU A 590 19.07 -7.36 -11.59
N HIS A 591 17.79 -7.67 -11.60
CA HIS A 591 16.71 -6.88 -12.17
C HIS A 591 15.87 -6.14 -11.12
N SER A 592 16.24 -6.28 -9.84
CA SER A 592 15.57 -5.52 -8.80
C SER A 592 15.79 -4.02 -9.00
N ARG A 593 14.73 -3.25 -8.82
CA ARG A 593 14.70 -1.80 -8.94
C ARG A 593 14.17 -1.19 -7.65
N SER A 594 14.60 0.03 -7.36
CA SER A 594 14.08 0.79 -6.23
C SER A 594 12.62 1.21 -6.46
N GLY A 595 11.91 1.47 -5.39
CA GLY A 595 10.56 2.03 -5.46
C GLY A 595 10.54 3.37 -6.19
N LEU A 596 11.58 4.17 -6.01
CA LEU A 596 11.74 5.46 -6.68
C LEU A 596 11.93 5.32 -8.20
N GLU A 597 12.70 4.33 -8.68
CA GLU A 597 12.80 4.03 -10.14
C GLU A 597 11.44 3.63 -10.71
N TRP A 598 10.70 2.75 -10.01
CA TRP A 598 9.37 2.34 -10.43
C TRP A 598 8.41 3.52 -10.50
N ARG A 599 8.40 4.35 -9.47
CA ARG A 599 7.51 5.50 -9.38
C ARG A 599 7.80 6.52 -10.48
N LEU A 600 9.06 6.89 -10.66
CA LEU A 600 9.46 7.85 -11.69
C LEU A 600 9.13 7.34 -13.09
N ALA A 601 9.43 6.08 -13.38
CA ALA A 601 9.13 5.47 -14.67
C ALA A 601 7.62 5.46 -14.95
N ARG A 602 6.80 5.06 -14.00
CA ARG A 602 5.34 5.08 -14.14
C ARG A 602 4.78 6.48 -14.29
N ARG A 603 5.30 7.45 -13.53
CA ARG A 603 4.89 8.85 -13.61
C ARG A 603 5.17 9.47 -14.97
N LEU A 604 6.26 9.09 -15.61
CA LEU A 604 6.70 9.63 -16.91
C LEU A 604 6.33 8.72 -18.10
N GLY A 605 5.70 7.58 -17.87
CA GLY A 605 5.40 6.58 -18.91
C GLY A 605 6.66 5.99 -19.54
N ILE A 606 7.78 5.89 -18.82
CA ILE A 606 9.03 5.30 -19.26
C ILE A 606 8.95 3.77 -19.06
N PRO A 607 9.24 2.96 -20.10
CA PRO A 607 9.29 1.52 -19.94
C PRO A 607 10.41 1.07 -18.99
N LEU A 608 10.13 0.13 -18.10
CA LEU A 608 11.12 -0.51 -17.21
C LEU A 608 11.43 -1.91 -17.72
N GLU A 609 11.99 -2.00 -18.90
CA GLU A 609 12.41 -3.26 -19.50
C GLU A 609 13.78 -3.73 -18.96
N HIS A 610 14.05 -5.03 -19.12
CA HIS A 610 15.29 -5.66 -18.68
C HIS A 610 16.39 -5.64 -19.74
N SER A 611 16.05 -5.22 -20.95
CA SER A 611 17.00 -5.12 -22.07
C SER A 611 17.94 -3.94 -21.89
N PRO A 612 19.21 -4.05 -22.29
CA PRO A 612 20.14 -2.94 -22.29
C PRO A 612 19.63 -1.75 -23.09
N LEU A 613 19.67 -0.55 -22.50
CA LEU A 613 19.22 0.69 -23.16
C LEU A 613 20.16 1.10 -24.31
N SER A 614 21.44 0.73 -24.21
CA SER A 614 22.44 0.99 -25.26
C SER A 614 22.19 0.20 -26.56
N LEU A 615 21.35 -0.82 -26.52
CA LEU A 615 21.01 -1.65 -27.68
C LEU A 615 19.69 -1.19 -28.31
N GLY A 616 19.65 0.01 -28.88
CA GLY A 616 18.48 0.49 -29.56
C GLY A 616 18.14 1.95 -29.22
N ASN A 617 16.95 2.37 -29.64
CA ASN A 617 16.44 3.72 -29.44
C ASN A 617 15.40 3.77 -28.30
N ARG A 618 15.74 3.24 -27.12
CA ARG A 618 14.83 3.02 -26.02
C ARG A 618 14.92 4.10 -24.97
N GLU A 619 13.78 4.45 -24.40
CA GLU A 619 13.70 5.19 -23.15
C GLU A 619 13.92 4.23 -21.98
N GLY A 620 14.59 4.70 -20.94
CA GLY A 620 14.81 3.92 -19.73
C GLY A 620 15.67 4.71 -18.75
N LEU A 621 15.84 4.16 -17.55
CA LEU A 621 16.62 4.79 -16.51
C LEU A 621 17.30 3.73 -15.63
N TYR A 622 18.43 4.11 -15.06
CA TYR A 622 19.11 3.37 -14.00
C TYR A 622 19.33 4.29 -12.81
N LEU A 623 19.23 3.72 -11.60
CA LEU A 623 19.60 4.38 -10.36
C LEU A 623 20.78 3.65 -9.71
N VAL A 624 21.79 4.42 -9.33
CA VAL A 624 22.92 3.93 -8.53
C VAL A 624 22.99 4.75 -7.24
N GLU A 625 22.96 4.08 -6.11
CA GLU A 625 23.04 4.70 -4.80
C GLU A 625 24.50 4.81 -4.38
N GLY A 626 24.98 6.01 -4.07
CA GLY A 626 26.37 6.25 -3.65
C GLY A 626 26.76 5.47 -2.40
N ALA A 627 25.83 5.28 -1.47
CA ALA A 627 26.06 4.47 -0.27
C ALA A 627 26.46 3.01 -0.57
N LEU A 628 26.12 2.50 -1.74
CA LEU A 628 26.40 1.13 -2.17
C LEU A 628 27.71 1.00 -2.97
N LEU A 629 28.52 2.07 -3.04
CA LEU A 629 29.79 2.12 -3.79
C LEU A 629 31.01 2.16 -2.84
N PRO A 630 31.32 1.07 -2.12
CA PRO A 630 32.54 1.02 -1.30
C PRO A 630 33.79 1.23 -2.14
N ARG A 631 34.83 1.83 -1.54
CA ARG A 631 36.11 2.07 -2.17
C ARG A 631 36.90 0.77 -2.34
N ARG A 632 37.92 0.80 -3.20
CA ARG A 632 38.78 -0.36 -3.50
C ARG A 632 39.51 -0.92 -2.26
N ASP A 633 39.82 -0.09 -1.31
CA ASP A 633 40.44 -0.45 -0.01
C ASP A 633 39.38 -0.99 0.99
N GLY A 634 38.12 -1.08 0.59
CA GLY A 634 37.01 -1.48 1.44
C GLY A 634 36.48 -0.37 2.33
N SER A 635 37.01 0.85 2.25
CA SER A 635 36.47 1.98 3.00
C SER A 635 35.11 2.42 2.47
N ALA A 636 34.32 3.06 3.30
CA ALA A 636 33.06 3.66 2.90
C ALA A 636 33.30 4.82 1.92
N PRO A 637 32.32 5.11 1.04
CA PRO A 637 32.35 6.34 0.29
C PRO A 637 32.31 7.55 1.24
N PRO A 638 32.90 8.71 0.86
CA PRO A 638 32.70 9.94 1.63
C PRO A 638 31.23 10.27 1.85
N ALA A 639 30.91 10.98 2.93
CA ALA A 639 29.52 11.30 3.29
C ALA A 639 28.75 11.99 2.15
N GLU A 640 29.39 12.89 1.43
CA GLU A 640 28.78 13.56 0.28
C GLU A 640 28.43 12.58 -0.85
N GLU A 641 29.29 11.62 -1.13
CA GLU A 641 29.04 10.61 -2.15
C GLU A 641 28.03 9.57 -1.69
N ALA A 642 28.06 9.17 -0.43
CA ALA A 642 27.09 8.24 0.15
C ALA A 642 25.66 8.78 0.07
N GLY A 643 25.46 10.09 0.21
CA GLY A 643 24.19 10.76 0.09
C GLY A 643 23.71 10.99 -1.35
N ARG A 644 24.45 10.56 -2.38
CA ARG A 644 24.10 10.80 -3.78
C ARG A 644 23.29 9.66 -4.40
N LEU A 645 22.32 10.05 -5.21
CA LEU A 645 21.56 9.17 -6.10
C LEU A 645 21.95 9.51 -7.55
N TYR A 646 22.64 8.61 -8.21
CA TYR A 646 23.06 8.80 -9.61
C TYR A 646 22.01 8.23 -10.54
N TRP A 647 21.37 9.12 -11.29
CA TRP A 647 20.41 8.79 -12.35
C TRP A 647 21.09 8.75 -13.69
N ILE A 648 21.09 7.61 -14.33
CA ILE A 648 21.72 7.41 -15.62
C ILE A 648 20.64 7.19 -16.68
N LEU A 649 20.64 8.05 -17.69
CA LEU A 649 19.65 8.07 -18.76
C LEU A 649 20.34 8.15 -20.13
N PRO A 650 19.77 7.53 -21.18
CA PRO A 650 20.26 7.73 -22.54
C PRO A 650 19.94 9.17 -23.01
N SER A 651 20.94 9.84 -23.64
CA SER A 651 20.74 11.17 -24.22
C SER A 651 20.07 11.12 -25.60
N TYR A 652 19.57 9.97 -26.01
CA TYR A 652 18.97 9.69 -27.31
C TYR A 652 17.70 8.86 -27.11
N GLY A 653 17.05 8.55 -28.18
CA GLY A 653 15.83 7.73 -28.12
C GLY A 653 14.57 8.57 -27.95
N CYS A 654 13.52 8.18 -28.61
CA CYS A 654 12.16 8.68 -28.51
C CYS A 654 12.05 10.14 -27.96
N ARG A 655 11.48 10.31 -26.76
CA ARG A 655 11.30 11.62 -26.11
C ARG A 655 12.59 12.19 -25.51
N PHE A 656 13.56 11.35 -25.14
CA PHE A 656 14.83 11.77 -24.54
C PHE A 656 15.73 12.60 -25.44
N GLY A 657 15.53 12.51 -26.78
CA GLY A 657 16.14 13.43 -27.73
C GLY A 657 15.63 14.88 -27.65
N ASN A 658 14.58 15.16 -26.86
CA ASN A 658 13.98 16.47 -26.74
C ASN A 658 14.34 17.15 -25.41
N ASP A 659 14.97 18.32 -25.47
CA ASP A 659 15.44 19.04 -24.27
C ASP A 659 14.32 19.42 -23.29
N ALA A 660 13.12 19.72 -23.81
CA ALA A 660 12.01 20.04 -22.91
C ALA A 660 11.50 18.80 -22.17
N PHE A 661 11.59 17.62 -22.77
CA PHE A 661 11.26 16.39 -22.06
C PHE A 661 12.37 15.99 -21.07
N ARG A 662 13.64 16.23 -21.39
CA ARG A 662 14.74 16.02 -20.42
C ARG A 662 14.56 16.87 -19.19
N ARG A 663 14.22 18.17 -19.36
CA ARG A 663 13.92 19.05 -18.22
C ARG A 663 12.76 18.54 -17.38
N LEU A 664 11.71 18.01 -18.00
CA LEU A 664 10.59 17.41 -17.27
C LEU A 664 11.04 16.18 -16.46
N VAL A 665 11.92 15.35 -17.02
CA VAL A 665 12.50 14.19 -16.33
C VAL A 665 13.36 14.65 -15.14
N GLU A 666 14.23 15.63 -15.34
CA GLU A 666 15.07 16.21 -14.29
C GLU A 666 14.23 16.80 -13.17
N GLN A 667 13.17 17.54 -13.52
CA GLN A 667 12.21 18.07 -12.54
C GLN A 667 11.52 16.95 -11.75
N ALA A 668 11.01 15.92 -12.43
CA ALA A 668 10.35 14.79 -11.78
C ALA A 668 11.30 14.01 -10.86
N ILE A 669 12.57 13.86 -11.26
CA ILE A 669 13.62 13.28 -10.40
C ILE A 669 13.79 14.12 -9.13
N CYS A 670 13.84 15.45 -9.29
CA CYS A 670 14.02 16.37 -8.16
C CYS A 670 12.83 16.30 -7.18
N GLU A 671 11.61 16.31 -7.72
CA GLU A 671 10.36 16.27 -6.93
C GLU A 671 10.19 14.96 -6.15
N GLU A 672 10.63 13.84 -6.71
CA GLU A 672 10.48 12.53 -6.09
C GLU A 672 11.66 12.12 -5.20
N THR A 673 12.80 12.79 -5.31
CA THR A 673 14.00 12.46 -4.50
C THR A 673 13.79 12.85 -3.04
N PRO A 674 14.04 11.94 -2.08
CA PRO A 674 13.96 12.26 -0.66
C PRO A 674 14.89 13.42 -0.28
N LEU A 675 14.44 14.30 0.61
CA LEU A 675 15.15 15.54 1.00
C LEU A 675 16.57 15.32 1.57
N HIS A 676 16.85 14.17 2.15
CA HIS A 676 18.15 13.84 2.72
C HIS A 676 19.15 13.30 1.70
N LEU A 677 18.74 13.13 0.45
CA LEU A 677 19.56 12.61 -0.65
C LEU A 677 19.71 13.65 -1.76
N GLN A 678 20.84 13.62 -2.44
CA GLN A 678 21.13 14.49 -3.57
C GLN A 678 21.00 13.72 -4.88
N ALA A 679 20.10 14.12 -5.75
CA ALA A 679 20.01 13.56 -7.09
C ALA A 679 21.10 14.13 -7.99
N MET A 680 21.73 13.26 -8.77
CA MET A 680 22.74 13.59 -9.79
C MET A 680 22.29 12.96 -11.10
N VAL A 681 22.05 13.75 -12.14
CA VAL A 681 21.57 13.26 -13.44
C VAL A 681 22.67 13.23 -14.47
N CYS A 682 22.80 12.10 -15.13
CA CYS A 682 23.80 11.82 -16.13
C CYS A 682 23.15 11.37 -17.43
N TRP A 683 23.21 12.21 -18.46
CA TRP A 683 22.74 11.91 -19.79
C TRP A 683 23.90 11.34 -20.63
N LEU A 684 23.84 10.05 -20.97
CA LEU A 684 24.90 9.35 -21.69
C LEU A 684 24.55 9.12 -23.15
N ASP A 685 25.55 9.24 -24.02
CA ASP A 685 25.45 8.75 -25.39
C ASP A 685 25.52 7.20 -25.44
N GLY A 686 25.30 6.61 -26.62
CA GLY A 686 25.24 5.16 -26.75
C GLY A 686 26.54 4.43 -26.38
N ALA A 687 27.70 5.04 -26.60
CA ALA A 687 29.00 4.43 -26.30
C ALA A 687 29.27 4.45 -24.78
N ALA A 688 29.07 5.60 -24.14
CA ALA A 688 29.21 5.78 -22.71
C ALA A 688 28.19 4.93 -21.94
N LEU A 689 26.94 4.88 -22.40
CA LEU A 689 25.91 4.06 -21.80
C LEU A 689 26.22 2.57 -21.89
N ASN A 690 26.74 2.07 -23.00
CA ASN A 690 27.17 0.67 -23.14
C ASN A 690 28.30 0.33 -22.15
N GLN A 691 29.27 1.24 -21.98
CA GLN A 691 30.34 1.06 -20.99
C GLN A 691 29.75 1.04 -19.57
N PHE A 692 28.87 1.98 -19.24
CA PHE A 692 28.19 2.02 -17.94
C PHE A 692 27.41 0.72 -17.70
N GLU A 693 26.61 0.25 -18.64
CA GLU A 693 25.79 -0.95 -18.47
C GLU A 693 26.62 -2.22 -18.25
N ARG A 694 27.81 -2.31 -18.85
CA ARG A 694 28.74 -3.42 -18.57
C ARG A 694 29.24 -3.38 -17.14
N LEU A 695 29.68 -2.22 -16.66
CA LEU A 695 30.14 -2.02 -15.28
C LEU A 695 29.01 -2.25 -14.28
N TYR A 696 27.84 -1.69 -14.55
CA TYR A 696 26.66 -1.82 -13.70
C TYR A 696 26.21 -3.27 -13.54
N ARG A 697 26.10 -4.02 -14.64
CA ARG A 697 25.74 -5.44 -14.59
C ARG A 697 26.76 -6.27 -13.83
N HIS A 698 28.05 -5.96 -14.02
CA HIS A 698 29.12 -6.65 -13.32
C HIS A 698 29.08 -6.36 -11.83
N TRP A 699 28.92 -5.11 -11.43
CA TRP A 699 28.75 -4.67 -10.07
C TRP A 699 27.53 -5.31 -9.40
N ARG A 700 26.35 -5.32 -10.06
CA ARG A 700 25.14 -5.99 -9.55
C ARG A 700 25.36 -7.50 -9.34
N ALA A 701 26.05 -8.15 -10.25
CA ALA A 701 26.38 -9.57 -10.12
C ALA A 701 27.27 -9.84 -8.89
N LYS A 702 28.19 -8.95 -8.56
CA LYS A 702 29.02 -9.09 -7.36
C LYS A 702 28.24 -8.89 -6.05
N TRP A 703 27.27 -8.00 -6.02
CA TRP A 703 26.36 -7.90 -4.89
C TRP A 703 25.51 -9.17 -4.71
N LEU A 704 25.00 -9.72 -5.81
CA LEU A 704 24.23 -10.96 -5.79
C LEU A 704 25.08 -12.15 -5.31
N GLU A 705 26.36 -12.23 -5.68
CA GLU A 705 27.30 -13.25 -5.19
C GLU A 705 27.48 -13.19 -3.66
N LEU A 706 27.38 -12.00 -3.04
CA LEU A 706 27.43 -11.84 -1.59
C LEU A 706 26.10 -12.25 -0.90
N GLY A 707 24.98 -12.03 -1.55
CA GLY A 707 23.63 -12.32 -1.00
C GLY A 707 23.15 -13.76 -1.19
N GLY A 708 23.78 -14.53 -2.07
CA GLY A 708 23.33 -15.88 -2.43
C GLY A 708 23.44 -16.91 -1.31
N PRO A 709 22.63 -18.00 -1.37
CA PRO A 709 22.63 -19.06 -0.33
C PRO A 709 23.97 -19.80 -0.17
N ALA A 710 24.87 -19.66 -1.14
CA ALA A 710 26.25 -20.14 -1.06
C ALA A 710 27.23 -19.08 -0.55
N ALA A 711 26.76 -17.92 -0.09
CA ALA A 711 27.61 -16.94 0.53
C ALA A 711 28.15 -17.51 1.85
N PRO A 712 29.46 -17.78 1.95
CA PRO A 712 30.03 -18.25 3.20
C PRO A 712 29.97 -17.08 4.17
N SER A 713 29.51 -17.33 5.36
CA SER A 713 29.46 -16.42 6.50
C SER A 713 28.89 -15.04 6.16
N VAL A 714 27.82 -14.73 6.80
CA VAL A 714 27.30 -13.38 6.88
C VAL A 714 28.42 -12.47 7.33
N PRO A 715 28.56 -11.30 6.68
CA PRO A 715 29.36 -10.25 7.27
C PRO A 715 28.79 -9.95 8.66
N GLY A 716 29.41 -10.38 9.71
CA GLY A 716 28.83 -10.22 11.03
C GLY A 716 29.62 -10.78 12.16
N GLU A 717 30.55 -11.67 11.90
CA GLU A 717 31.57 -12.02 12.88
C GLU A 717 32.81 -11.17 12.74
N ALA A 718 32.94 -10.63 11.65
CA ALA A 718 33.88 -9.66 11.34
C ALA A 718 33.10 -8.59 10.65
N ASP A 719 33.32 -7.40 11.04
CA ASP A 719 33.18 -6.27 10.17
C ASP A 719 33.10 -6.80 8.73
N TRP A 720 32.08 -6.45 7.96
CA TRP A 720 32.02 -6.84 6.54
C TRP A 720 33.33 -6.48 5.80
N ARG A 721 34.24 -5.77 6.46
CA ARG A 721 35.63 -5.44 6.12
C ARG A 721 36.65 -6.43 6.64
N ALA A 722 36.36 -7.29 7.59
CA ALA A 722 37.38 -8.11 8.23
C ALA A 722 37.76 -9.36 7.42
N ASP A 723 38.98 -9.64 7.47
CA ASP A 723 39.89 -10.52 6.71
C ASP A 723 39.60 -12.02 6.69
N GLY A 724 38.42 -12.51 6.69
CA GLY A 724 38.25 -13.96 6.85
C GLY A 724 37.36 -14.68 5.80
N ALA A 725 36.63 -13.96 5.00
CA ALA A 725 35.89 -14.57 3.88
C ALA A 725 36.82 -14.64 2.64
N PRO A 726 36.49 -15.43 1.63
CA PRO A 726 37.32 -15.49 0.44
C PRO A 726 37.49 -14.06 -0.07
N GLN A 727 38.62 -13.47 0.30
CA GLN A 727 39.07 -12.10 -0.06
C GLN A 727 38.80 -11.77 -1.52
N SER A 728 38.72 -12.83 -2.34
CA SER A 728 38.35 -12.72 -3.77
C SER A 728 36.98 -12.16 -4.10
N ARG A 729 35.91 -12.39 -3.32
CA ARG A 729 34.56 -11.93 -3.68
C ARG A 729 34.32 -10.47 -3.27
N ARG A 730 34.72 -10.11 -2.07
CA ARG A 730 34.63 -8.73 -1.58
C ARG A 730 35.59 -7.81 -2.34
N ALA A 731 36.84 -8.22 -2.52
CA ALA A 731 37.79 -7.45 -3.30
C ALA A 731 37.28 -7.21 -4.74
N ARG A 732 36.66 -8.19 -5.36
CA ARG A 732 36.04 -8.00 -6.69
C ARG A 732 34.86 -7.04 -6.65
N LEU A 733 34.02 -7.06 -5.60
CA LEU A 733 32.95 -6.06 -5.45
C LEU A 733 33.56 -4.67 -5.28
N TRP A 734 34.58 -4.50 -4.44
CA TRP A 734 35.22 -3.20 -4.20
C TRP A 734 35.86 -2.65 -5.48
N ASP A 735 36.56 -3.50 -6.25
CA ASP A 735 37.09 -3.10 -7.54
C ASP A 735 35.99 -2.66 -8.52
N CYS A 736 34.92 -3.42 -8.63
CA CYS A 736 33.80 -3.06 -9.50
C CYS A 736 33.10 -1.79 -9.03
N SER A 737 32.93 -1.61 -7.72
CA SER A 737 32.32 -0.41 -7.13
C SER A 737 33.18 0.83 -7.41
N GLN A 738 34.50 0.72 -7.26
CA GLN A 738 35.43 1.82 -7.57
C GLN A 738 35.41 2.15 -9.07
N MET A 739 35.47 1.15 -9.94
CA MET A 739 35.38 1.37 -11.39
C MET A 739 34.06 2.06 -11.80
N LEU A 740 32.95 1.69 -11.17
CA LEU A 740 31.66 2.33 -11.40
C LEU A 740 31.64 3.76 -10.88
N ALA A 741 32.15 4.00 -9.68
CA ALA A 741 32.27 5.33 -9.09
C ALA A 741 33.16 6.26 -9.94
N ASP A 742 34.31 5.75 -10.42
CA ASP A 742 35.24 6.50 -11.29
C ASP A 742 34.56 6.86 -12.64
N ALA A 743 33.80 5.92 -13.21
CA ALA A 743 33.04 6.16 -14.45
C ALA A 743 31.93 7.21 -14.24
N LEU A 744 31.25 7.17 -13.10
CA LEU A 744 30.23 8.17 -12.74
C LEU A 744 30.87 9.55 -12.49
N ALA A 745 32.00 9.60 -11.82
CA ALA A 745 32.74 10.86 -11.59
C ALA A 745 33.27 11.47 -12.89
N ALA A 746 33.71 10.64 -13.84
CA ALA A 746 34.16 11.09 -15.16
C ALA A 746 33.04 11.54 -16.11
N SER A 747 31.81 11.14 -15.85
CA SER A 747 30.64 11.55 -16.63
C SER A 747 30.25 12.98 -16.32
N ALA A 748 29.76 13.74 -17.30
CA ALA A 748 29.21 15.08 -17.09
C ALA A 748 27.92 14.99 -16.26
N ILE A 749 28.07 15.00 -14.94
CA ILE A 749 26.95 14.92 -14.00
C ILE A 749 26.46 16.33 -13.72
N ILE A 750 25.21 16.59 -14.06
CA ILE A 750 24.55 17.87 -13.80
C ILE A 750 23.60 17.65 -12.62
N PRO A 751 23.70 18.45 -11.54
CA PRO A 751 22.64 18.45 -10.53
C PRO A 751 21.31 18.79 -11.20
N PRO A 752 20.23 18.02 -11.00
CA PRO A 752 18.94 18.31 -11.65
C PRO A 752 18.36 19.64 -11.20
N PHE A 753 18.68 20.09 -10.02
CA PHE A 753 18.35 21.40 -9.50
C PHE A 753 19.59 22.29 -9.52
N ASP A 754 19.74 23.04 -10.64
CA ASP A 754 20.63 24.19 -10.72
C ASP A 754 19.76 25.45 -10.60
N PRO A 755 19.86 26.22 -9.51
CA PRO A 755 19.06 27.41 -9.31
C PRO A 755 19.24 28.44 -10.44
N GLU A 756 20.46 28.61 -10.97
CA GLU A 756 20.72 29.53 -12.06
C GLU A 756 20.12 29.05 -13.38
N ARG A 757 20.23 27.77 -13.67
CA ARG A 757 19.64 27.13 -14.84
C ARG A 757 18.12 27.14 -14.75
N TRP A 758 17.56 26.90 -13.57
CA TRP A 758 16.13 26.97 -13.33
C TRP A 758 15.59 28.39 -13.46
N LEU A 759 16.27 29.37 -12.88
CA LEU A 759 15.93 30.80 -13.01
C LEU A 759 16.07 31.31 -14.45
N SER A 760 17.01 30.77 -15.23
CA SER A 760 17.16 31.15 -16.64
C SER A 760 16.05 30.62 -17.55
N HIS A 761 15.32 29.60 -17.11
CA HIS A 761 14.18 28.99 -17.83
C HIS A 761 12.83 29.62 -17.50
N ILE A 762 12.73 30.33 -16.39
CA ILE A 762 11.61 31.20 -16.13
C ILE A 762 11.86 32.43 -16.98
N GLY A 763 11.23 32.47 -18.14
CA GLY A 763 11.37 33.60 -19.06
C GLY A 763 11.12 34.90 -18.31
N ARG A 764 11.92 35.94 -18.57
CA ARG A 764 11.76 37.27 -17.96
C ARG A 764 10.37 37.85 -18.17
N ASP A 765 9.63 37.33 -19.14
CA ASP A 765 8.29 37.76 -19.51
C ASP A 765 7.19 37.20 -18.59
N GLU A 766 7.48 36.19 -17.80
CA GLU A 766 6.52 35.59 -16.85
C GLU A 766 6.63 36.17 -15.44
N ILE A 767 7.63 37.02 -15.17
CA ILE A 767 7.84 37.63 -13.84
C ILE A 767 6.79 38.68 -13.49
N GLY A 768 5.98 39.12 -14.46
CA GLY A 768 4.90 40.09 -14.25
C GLY A 768 3.53 39.51 -13.95
N GLY A 769 3.36 38.24 -14.10
CA GLY A 769 2.11 37.51 -13.78
C GLY A 769 2.25 36.68 -12.53
N SER A 770 1.18 36.41 -11.84
CA SER A 770 1.12 35.52 -10.71
C SER A 770 1.85 34.21 -11.03
N PHE A 771 2.83 33.88 -10.22
CA PHE A 771 3.61 32.64 -10.30
C PHE A 771 2.68 31.47 -10.01
N THR A 772 2.07 30.91 -11.00
CA THR A 772 1.53 29.57 -10.96
C THR A 772 2.62 28.62 -11.42
N LEU A 773 3.49 28.23 -10.51
CA LEU A 773 4.07 26.90 -10.62
C LEU A 773 2.88 25.95 -10.76
N GLY A 774 2.89 25.07 -11.74
CA GLY A 774 1.83 24.09 -11.94
C GLY A 774 1.64 23.12 -10.75
N TYR A 775 2.26 23.43 -9.63
CA TYR A 775 2.16 22.81 -8.31
C TYR A 775 2.11 23.94 -7.28
N ALA A 776 0.90 24.40 -6.97
CA ALA A 776 0.68 25.47 -6.00
C ALA A 776 1.16 25.16 -4.58
N ASP A 777 1.54 23.94 -4.29
CA ASP A 777 1.78 23.43 -2.93
C ASP A 777 3.20 22.90 -2.67
N VAL A 778 4.15 23.08 -3.59
CA VAL A 778 5.54 22.67 -3.32
C VAL A 778 6.29 23.84 -2.68
N PRO A 779 6.75 23.71 -1.42
CA PRO A 779 7.53 24.76 -0.79
C PRO A 779 8.82 25.00 -1.58
N VAL A 780 9.04 26.21 -2.04
CA VAL A 780 10.27 26.62 -2.71
C VAL A 780 11.39 26.67 -1.67
N LEU A 781 12.33 25.74 -1.79
CA LEU A 781 13.54 25.72 -0.97
C LEU A 781 14.47 26.85 -1.40
N ARG A 782 14.68 27.82 -0.52
CA ARG A 782 15.67 28.87 -0.74
C ARG A 782 16.84 28.66 0.23
N PRO A 783 18.10 28.80 -0.21
CA PRO A 783 19.21 28.84 0.71
C PRO A 783 19.05 30.04 1.64
N ALA A 784 19.04 29.79 2.94
CA ALA A 784 19.00 30.86 3.93
C ALA A 784 20.43 31.37 4.16
N THR A 785 20.72 32.56 3.69
CA THR A 785 21.88 33.35 4.16
C THR A 785 21.37 34.43 5.09
N PRO A 786 22.16 34.85 6.08
CA PRO A 786 21.76 35.92 7.02
C PRO A 786 21.38 37.24 6.32
N ASP A 787 21.81 37.43 5.10
CA ASP A 787 21.69 38.69 4.33
C ASP A 787 20.62 38.61 3.22
N GLY A 788 19.87 37.47 3.13
CA GLY A 788 18.84 37.26 2.12
C GLY A 788 19.35 37.06 0.69
N LYS A 789 20.68 36.88 0.51
CA LYS A 789 21.29 36.59 -0.79
C LYS A 789 21.32 35.09 -1.04
N ILE A 790 21.18 34.68 -2.29
CA ILE A 790 21.35 33.28 -2.71
C ILE A 790 22.79 32.86 -2.41
N GLY A 791 22.94 31.89 -1.51
CA GLY A 791 24.28 31.45 -1.04
C GLY A 791 25.05 30.68 -2.11
N ASP A 792 26.34 30.59 -1.91
CA ASP A 792 27.28 29.81 -2.72
C ASP A 792 26.86 28.33 -2.80
N ALA A 793 26.80 27.78 -4.01
CA ALA A 793 26.37 26.41 -4.29
C ALA A 793 27.23 25.31 -3.64
N SER A 794 28.31 25.64 -2.99
CA SER A 794 29.22 24.73 -2.28
C SER A 794 28.83 24.43 -0.82
N ARG A 795 27.77 25.06 -0.28
CA ARG A 795 27.35 24.87 1.12
C ARG A 795 26.05 24.09 1.24
N PRO A 796 25.88 23.26 2.28
CA PRO A 796 24.64 22.55 2.50
C PRO A 796 23.48 23.52 2.72
N TYR A 797 22.37 23.30 2.01
CA TYR A 797 21.18 24.12 2.07
C TYR A 797 20.43 23.92 3.38
N VAL A 798 20.01 25.02 4.01
CA VAL A 798 19.05 25.00 5.11
C VAL A 798 17.66 25.23 4.53
N ILE A 799 16.75 24.29 4.81
CA ILE A 799 15.36 24.39 4.38
C ILE A 799 14.65 25.44 5.23
N ALA A 800 14.26 26.57 4.62
CA ALA A 800 13.29 27.47 5.21
C ALA A 800 11.94 27.22 4.53
N VAL A 801 11.00 26.66 5.26
CA VAL A 801 9.62 26.56 4.83
C VAL A 801 9.01 27.94 4.97
N SER A 802 8.81 28.66 3.86
CA SER A 802 7.99 29.87 3.88
C SER A 802 6.52 29.48 3.96
N ALA A 803 5.77 30.12 4.85
CA ALA A 803 4.33 29.97 4.92
C ALA A 803 3.68 30.22 3.54
N PRO A 804 2.59 29.53 3.18
CA PRO A 804 1.91 29.76 1.92
C PRO A 804 1.47 31.22 1.85
N LEU A 805 1.75 31.84 0.71
CA LEU A 805 1.24 33.18 0.42
C LEU A 805 -0.30 33.11 0.37
N PRO A 806 -1.02 34.04 0.98
CA PRO A 806 -2.47 34.06 0.90
C PRO A 806 -2.88 34.18 -0.57
N LEU A 807 -3.73 33.27 -1.00
CA LEU A 807 -4.43 33.37 -2.26
C LEU A 807 -5.26 34.69 -2.21
N ASN A 808 -4.92 35.66 -2.97
CA ASN A 808 -5.83 36.78 -3.25
C ASN A 808 -6.85 36.26 -4.26
N ASP A 809 -8.14 36.46 -3.90
CA ASP A 809 -9.33 36.15 -4.68
C ASP A 809 -9.29 36.69 -6.11
#